data_5aa4b54c175ad8588e349e827b37b4ec
#
_entry.id   5aa4b54c175ad8588e349e827b37b4ec
#
_cell.length_a   1.000
_cell.length_b   1.000
_cell.length_c   1.000
_cell.angle_alpha   90.00
_cell.angle_beta   90.00
_cell.angle_gamma   90.00
#
_symmetry.space_group_name_H-M   'P 1'
#
loop_
_entity.id
_entity.type
_entity.pdbx_description
1 polymer ?
#
loop_
_entity_poly.entity_id
_entity_poly.type
_entity_poly.pdbx_seq_one_letter_code
_entity_poly.pdbx_strand_id
1 'polypeptide(L)'
;MKTKDLFYLFVSMLLVGCSVDNNTPTTPTIEPTVEPTVEPTVEPTIEPTVEPTIDTTVESTDEPTIEKENYATINSNNDLVYIYGIVGETFDLSTIDFSRVFDGEISYKLEETSSIDLIEDKVVFKEKGYFTISAYNKKSLIYKALISVNENEESRYSLPFDIDLSNFTIHSGDVKNISTSPSSLTMSCTNSSTWHRITYSLPKEYSTNYSIECDMSFKNTKESTRWFGIVFRDQETSKQKFPYYQFDIRQNTSATNAVEITNVYGDGQYSYPYLSSWNNNGFGNLTSNDVVHMQIDIHDRLVSCELSTSNYHSSFEAYLPNISKGDFGFQCSGADVEISNIKISMDKNTIISSTANPNDSLVNIYDDIIDGMKPHVIASGLSADEIYGVGMDVQQFYVKAKSDQLFNLNNEAMDLTLNDLLLETKKIYIPNINIEDLKTLSLVNEICSSHAISDLVIWSSSDVVLKEARKLMPYARLGYIPTSLYGFETFEEIGNVCRQAGSLYANQIMIDYKLLNKENVSKAVGLGYSVVANAKNGENYSIINSALAGCKIILANFTESVQKQVEMIYDPSIFNVDEKSSLVTNQTHSLLSVPYATGHRGSGNTSGNNSCDYPENTIESFLFAYQSGARAIEIDVHLTKDNKLAIIHNDSTDEYTDALHKYTVATTNLEDLQKIPLKTPSGKITYDYHIPSFEELLESLNSDLYKDKTIVVELKDGKVETGKLAIDIAKKYGWYNRITFITFSASLATMMREYDPAVQVSYLNTVYRNNNEEYWNSVNSFLSSGVGLASQLSTVSKEALQESNARGQIYWLWTFNKGDYSSLITHILNGNMAFTTNYVQFFSENKYKLIFDESITLQNGVSKELSAKSVTYNNSMCEEKDVEIIVLSNNAKSEGNMITRTDDGTIYIVIKHKTTWNFGSSSTNFYIYSDIVEIN
;
A
#
# COMPACT_ATOMS: atom_id res chain seq x y z
N MET A 1 42.07 -6.70 -14.07
CA MET A 1 40.75 -6.37 -14.62
C MET A 1 39.75 -6.54 -13.50
N LYS A 2 39.12 -5.48 -13.09
CA LYS A 2 38.34 -5.38 -11.85
C LYS A 2 36.91 -5.81 -12.12
N THR A 3 36.36 -6.57 -11.21
CA THR A 3 35.07 -7.24 -11.16
C THR A 3 33.80 -6.33 -11.24
N LYS A 4 33.86 -5.19 -11.91
CA LYS A 4 32.72 -4.29 -12.10
C LYS A 4 32.05 -4.37 -13.48
N ASP A 5 32.67 -5.02 -14.45
CA ASP A 5 32.16 -5.04 -15.82
C ASP A 5 31.26 -6.25 -16.14
N LEU A 6 31.04 -7.15 -15.16
CA LEU A 6 30.21 -8.34 -15.34
C LEU A 6 28.74 -8.15 -14.92
N PHE A 7 28.42 -7.07 -14.20
CA PHE A 7 27.05 -6.83 -13.70
C PHE A 7 26.13 -6.14 -14.71
N TYR A 8 26.72 -5.40 -15.65
CA TYR A 8 25.94 -4.72 -16.70
C TYR A 8 25.53 -5.61 -17.89
N LEU A 9 26.15 -6.76 -18.03
CA LEU A 9 25.85 -7.68 -19.16
C LEU A 9 24.67 -8.63 -18.86
N PHE A 10 24.28 -8.79 -17.60
CA PHE A 10 23.20 -9.71 -17.21
C PHE A 10 21.80 -9.05 -17.18
N VAL A 11 21.72 -7.75 -17.08
CA VAL A 11 20.44 -7.00 -17.07
C VAL A 11 19.93 -6.75 -18.49
N SER A 12 20.81 -6.79 -19.50
CA SER A 12 20.44 -6.55 -20.91
C SER A 12 19.93 -7.79 -21.66
N MET A 13 19.97 -8.96 -21.06
CA MET A 13 19.60 -10.22 -21.74
C MET A 13 18.22 -10.79 -21.33
N LEU A 14 17.50 -10.13 -20.46
CA LEU A 14 16.18 -10.60 -19.99
C LEU A 14 14.98 -9.88 -20.63
N LEU A 15 15.22 -9.06 -21.66
CA LEU A 15 14.15 -8.30 -22.35
C LEU A 15 14.07 -8.59 -23.87
N VAL A 16 14.58 -9.74 -24.33
CA VAL A 16 14.39 -10.14 -25.74
C VAL A 16 13.94 -11.59 -25.77
N GLY A 17 12.67 -11.80 -26.02
CA GLY A 17 12.15 -13.13 -26.22
C GLY A 17 10.66 -13.24 -26.42
N CYS A 18 10.08 -12.47 -27.34
CA CYS A 18 8.86 -12.86 -28.07
C CYS A 18 8.85 -12.17 -29.43
N SER A 19 9.52 -12.78 -30.40
CA SER A 19 9.29 -12.50 -31.82
C SER A 19 8.17 -13.42 -32.32
N VAL A 20 7.06 -12.82 -32.68
CA VAL A 20 6.00 -13.50 -33.40
C VAL A 20 6.35 -13.47 -34.89
N ASP A 21 6.56 -14.61 -35.49
CA ASP A 21 6.71 -14.77 -36.92
C ASP A 21 5.37 -14.51 -37.63
N ASN A 22 5.40 -13.52 -38.52
CA ASN A 22 4.36 -13.25 -39.47
C ASN A 22 4.44 -14.26 -40.61
N ASN A 23 3.52 -15.19 -40.66
CA ASN A 23 3.14 -15.87 -41.88
C ASN A 23 1.64 -15.80 -42.06
N THR A 24 1.23 -14.94 -42.97
CA THR A 24 -0.13 -14.80 -43.50
C THR A 24 -0.46 -15.98 -44.41
N PRO A 25 -1.65 -16.54 -44.31
CA PRO A 25 -2.35 -17.05 -45.49
C PRO A 25 -3.62 -16.27 -45.77
N THR A 26 -3.73 -15.98 -47.01
CA THR A 26 -4.79 -15.40 -47.82
C THR A 26 -6.21 -15.75 -47.40
N THR A 27 -7.04 -14.72 -47.38
CA THR A 27 -8.50 -14.67 -47.26
C THR A 27 -9.20 -15.34 -48.46
N PRO A 28 -10.34 -16.01 -48.26
CA PRO A 28 -11.39 -16.00 -49.25
C PRO A 28 -12.56 -15.11 -48.81
N THR A 29 -12.89 -14.23 -49.70
CA THR A 29 -14.09 -13.38 -49.76
C THR A 29 -15.38 -14.21 -49.75
N ILE A 30 -16.31 -13.88 -48.86
CA ILE A 30 -17.72 -14.25 -49.03
C ILE A 30 -18.56 -13.00 -48.82
N GLU A 31 -19.39 -12.68 -49.81
CA GLU A 31 -20.31 -11.57 -49.89
C GLU A 31 -21.49 -11.68 -48.94
N PRO A 32 -22.20 -10.56 -48.66
CA PRO A 32 -23.14 -10.48 -47.55
C PRO A 32 -24.54 -10.93 -47.97
N THR A 33 -25.21 -11.69 -47.14
CA THR A 33 -26.64 -11.97 -47.22
C THR A 33 -27.43 -11.14 -46.22
N VAL A 34 -28.22 -10.31 -46.84
CA VAL A 34 -29.53 -9.67 -46.50
C VAL A 34 -30.09 -9.84 -45.08
N GLU A 35 -30.33 -8.71 -44.46
CA GLU A 35 -31.20 -8.50 -43.29
C GLU A 35 -32.68 -8.86 -43.58
N PRO A 36 -33.44 -9.23 -42.58
CA PRO A 36 -34.88 -8.94 -42.55
C PRO A 36 -35.21 -7.80 -41.58
N THR A 37 -35.72 -6.74 -42.16
CA THR A 37 -36.48 -5.67 -41.55
C THR A 37 -37.67 -6.19 -40.73
N VAL A 38 -37.83 -5.72 -39.52
CA VAL A 38 -39.12 -5.76 -38.79
C VAL A 38 -39.44 -4.33 -38.35
N GLU A 39 -40.56 -3.86 -38.82
CA GLU A 39 -41.18 -2.54 -38.56
C GLU A 39 -41.71 -2.43 -37.13
N PRO A 40 -41.83 -1.21 -36.59
CA PRO A 40 -42.25 -0.96 -35.21
C PRO A 40 -43.77 -0.93 -35.04
N THR A 41 -44.26 -1.56 -33.99
CA THR A 41 -45.66 -1.45 -33.55
C THR A 41 -45.84 -0.34 -32.52
N VAL A 42 -46.56 0.66 -32.94
CA VAL A 42 -47.54 1.59 -32.34
C VAL A 42 -47.61 1.70 -30.82
N GLU A 43 -47.34 2.93 -30.34
CA GLU A 43 -47.76 3.48 -29.06
C GLU A 43 -49.29 3.57 -28.90
N PRO A 44 -49.78 3.50 -27.67
CA PRO A 44 -51.09 4.12 -27.36
C PRO A 44 -50.87 5.42 -26.61
N THR A 45 -51.31 6.48 -27.25
CA THR A 45 -51.65 7.80 -26.71
C THR A 45 -52.71 7.70 -25.61
N ILE A 46 -52.47 8.37 -24.47
CA ILE A 46 -53.51 8.76 -23.54
C ILE A 46 -53.46 10.27 -23.37
N GLU A 47 -54.50 10.95 -23.77
CA GLU A 47 -54.75 12.38 -23.62
C GLU A 47 -55.10 12.77 -22.17
N PRO A 48 -54.96 14.06 -21.81
CA PRO A 48 -55.02 14.56 -20.45
C PRO A 48 -56.43 14.89 -19.99
N THR A 49 -56.70 14.66 -18.73
CA THR A 49 -57.90 15.14 -18.05
C THR A 49 -57.57 16.17 -17.00
N VAL A 50 -58.05 17.41 -17.35
CA VAL A 50 -58.73 18.42 -16.52
C VAL A 50 -58.16 18.80 -15.17
N GLU A 51 -57.69 20.02 -15.08
CA GLU A 51 -57.52 20.84 -13.87
C GLU A 51 -58.83 21.01 -13.11
N PRO A 52 -58.72 21.19 -11.80
CA PRO A 52 -59.66 22.12 -11.12
C PRO A 52 -58.94 23.34 -10.59
N THR A 53 -59.34 24.47 -11.06
CA THR A 53 -59.18 25.80 -10.49
C THR A 53 -59.66 25.84 -9.06
N ILE A 54 -58.81 26.26 -8.11
CA ILE A 54 -59.25 26.84 -6.84
C ILE A 54 -58.53 28.17 -6.63
N ASP A 55 -59.34 29.06 -6.22
CA ASP A 55 -59.26 30.50 -6.07
C ASP A 55 -58.16 31.01 -5.12
N THR A 56 -57.60 32.12 -5.45
CA THR A 56 -56.68 32.93 -4.73
C THR A 56 -57.32 33.58 -3.51
N THR A 57 -56.59 33.54 -2.40
CA THR A 57 -56.19 34.62 -1.48
C THR A 57 -55.81 34.09 -0.13
N VAL A 58 -54.53 34.02 0.16
CA VAL A 58 -53.94 34.28 1.49
C VAL A 58 -52.60 35.01 1.25
N GLU A 59 -52.48 36.08 1.95
CA GLU A 59 -51.32 36.95 1.95
C GLU A 59 -50.02 36.26 2.22
N SER A 60 -49.03 36.59 1.42
CA SER A 60 -47.64 36.21 1.62
C SER A 60 -47.07 36.94 2.82
N THR A 61 -46.56 36.24 3.73
CA THR A 61 -45.42 36.68 4.53
C THR A 61 -44.37 35.62 4.42
N ASP A 62 -43.19 36.07 4.19
CA ASP A 62 -41.92 35.36 4.13
C ASP A 62 -41.69 34.62 2.80
N GLU A 63 -41.01 35.27 1.88
CA GLU A 63 -40.11 34.62 0.96
C GLU A 63 -39.20 33.77 1.78
N PRO A 64 -39.03 32.46 1.46
CA PRO A 64 -37.90 31.73 1.98
C PRO A 64 -36.67 32.47 1.46
N THR A 65 -35.93 33.09 2.33
CA THR A 65 -34.53 33.39 2.09
C THR A 65 -33.91 32.05 1.68
N ILE A 66 -33.64 31.95 0.40
CA ILE A 66 -32.73 30.96 -0.11
C ILE A 66 -31.45 31.30 0.65
N GLU A 67 -31.16 30.57 1.71
CA GLU A 67 -29.83 30.56 2.29
C GLU A 67 -28.92 30.25 1.12
N LYS A 68 -28.03 31.19 0.82
CA LYS A 68 -27.04 31.03 -0.20
C LYS A 68 -26.19 29.87 0.27
N GLU A 69 -26.45 28.68 -0.25
CA GLU A 69 -25.59 27.54 -0.04
C GLU A 69 -24.20 27.91 -0.56
N ASN A 70 -23.30 28.23 0.34
CA ASN A 70 -21.93 28.53 0.01
C ASN A 70 -21.22 27.18 -0.19
N TYR A 71 -21.12 26.77 -1.46
CA TYR A 71 -20.32 25.60 -1.82
C TYR A 71 -18.94 26.08 -2.25
N ALA A 72 -17.90 25.58 -1.60
CA ALA A 72 -16.59 25.64 -2.20
C ALA A 72 -16.35 24.38 -2.95
N THR A 73 -15.98 24.47 -4.17
CA THR A 73 -15.08 23.51 -4.77
C THR A 73 -13.71 23.72 -4.11
N ILE A 74 -13.62 23.47 -2.83
CA ILE A 74 -12.31 23.32 -2.25
C ILE A 74 -11.75 22.08 -2.88
N ASN A 75 -10.65 22.33 -3.46
CA ASN A 75 -9.81 21.34 -3.84
C ASN A 75 -9.29 20.65 -2.65
N SER A 76 -9.80 19.62 -2.52
CA SER A 76 -10.01 18.73 -1.44
C SER A 76 -8.78 18.09 -0.86
N ASN A 77 -7.63 18.22 -1.45
CA ASN A 77 -6.49 17.51 -0.94
C ASN A 77 -5.74 18.26 0.15
N ASN A 78 -5.83 19.58 0.17
CA ASN A 78 -5.10 20.37 1.12
C ASN A 78 -5.91 21.48 1.77
N ASP A 79 -7.21 21.53 1.51
CA ASP A 79 -8.02 22.69 1.89
C ASP A 79 -7.33 24.00 1.48
N LEU A 80 -6.73 24.01 0.28
CA LEU A 80 -5.98 25.15 -0.23
C LEU A 80 -6.77 25.83 -1.32
N VAL A 81 -6.88 27.14 -1.20
CA VAL A 81 -7.45 28.02 -2.22
C VAL A 81 -6.35 28.96 -2.68
N TYR A 82 -6.16 29.08 -3.98
CA TYR A 82 -5.19 30.00 -4.55
C TYR A 82 -5.88 31.26 -5.00
N ILE A 83 -5.39 32.40 -4.54
CA ILE A 83 -5.90 33.72 -4.90
C ILE A 83 -4.76 34.48 -5.55
N TYR A 84 -5.07 35.10 -6.66
CA TYR A 84 -4.14 35.91 -7.39
C TYR A 84 -4.66 37.37 -7.42
N GLY A 85 -3.84 38.33 -7.06
CA GLY A 85 -4.22 39.70 -6.96
C GLY A 85 -3.17 40.72 -7.47
N ILE A 86 -3.62 41.93 -7.68
CA ILE A 86 -2.77 43.07 -8.01
C ILE A 86 -2.83 44.06 -6.86
N VAL A 87 -1.71 44.73 -6.59
CA VAL A 87 -1.64 45.82 -5.63
C VAL A 87 -2.74 46.86 -5.90
N GLY A 88 -3.54 47.15 -4.88
CA GLY A 88 -4.67 48.08 -4.94
C GLY A 88 -6.01 47.40 -5.20
N GLU A 89 -6.03 46.12 -5.57
CA GLU A 89 -7.27 45.35 -5.72
C GLU A 89 -7.77 44.84 -4.35
N THR A 90 -9.06 44.48 -4.37
CA THR A 90 -9.72 43.86 -3.22
C THR A 90 -10.35 42.55 -3.65
N PHE A 91 -10.09 41.49 -2.92
CA PHE A 91 -10.69 40.18 -3.12
C PHE A 91 -11.69 39.88 -2.01
N ASP A 92 -12.86 39.39 -2.36
CA ASP A 92 -13.93 39.04 -1.43
C ASP A 92 -13.90 37.53 -1.17
N LEU A 93 -13.45 37.11 0.01
CA LEU A 93 -13.33 35.70 0.40
C LEU A 93 -14.71 35.02 0.48
N SER A 94 -15.79 35.78 0.65
CA SER A 94 -17.17 35.24 0.65
C SER A 94 -17.61 34.74 -0.74
N THR A 95 -16.88 35.12 -1.80
CA THR A 95 -17.13 34.61 -3.16
C THR A 95 -16.55 33.23 -3.41
N ILE A 96 -15.76 32.69 -2.50
CA ILE A 96 -15.23 31.33 -2.59
C ILE A 96 -16.40 30.36 -2.42
N ASP A 97 -16.63 29.55 -3.44
CA ASP A 97 -17.75 28.60 -3.50
C ASP A 97 -17.37 27.31 -2.75
N PHE A 98 -18.05 27.05 -1.65
CA PHE A 98 -17.82 25.85 -0.84
C PHE A 98 -18.82 24.76 -1.20
N SER A 99 -18.34 23.55 -1.40
CA SER A 99 -19.18 22.36 -1.61
C SER A 99 -19.90 21.87 -0.34
N ARG A 100 -19.71 22.58 0.77
CA ARG A 100 -20.25 22.23 2.09
C ARG A 100 -20.85 23.48 2.78
N VAL A 101 -22.03 23.31 3.36
CA VAL A 101 -22.67 24.34 4.19
C VAL A 101 -22.05 24.29 5.60
N PHE A 102 -21.52 25.39 6.06
CA PHE A 102 -21.00 25.52 7.41
C PHE A 102 -22.07 26.15 8.33
N ASP A 103 -22.24 25.55 9.50
CA ASP A 103 -23.14 26.07 10.54
C ASP A 103 -22.42 27.19 11.30
N GLY A 104 -22.75 28.45 10.98
CA GLY A 104 -22.18 29.65 11.59
C GLY A 104 -21.25 30.44 10.66
N GLU A 105 -20.75 31.55 11.16
CA GLU A 105 -19.87 32.46 10.42
C GLU A 105 -18.46 31.88 10.27
N ILE A 106 -17.88 32.10 9.10
CA ILE A 106 -16.47 31.79 8.83
C ILE A 106 -15.63 32.95 9.35
N SER A 107 -14.62 32.67 10.13
CA SER A 107 -13.64 33.64 10.59
C SER A 107 -12.31 33.47 9.86
N TYR A 108 -11.69 34.58 9.53
CA TYR A 108 -10.43 34.59 8.78
C TYR A 108 -9.29 35.09 9.64
N LYS A 109 -8.13 34.44 9.49
CA LYS A 109 -6.91 34.84 10.20
C LYS A 109 -5.77 34.98 9.20
N LEU A 110 -5.16 36.14 9.16
CA LEU A 110 -3.95 36.42 8.42
C LEU A 110 -2.75 35.84 9.18
N GLU A 111 -1.93 35.03 8.53
CA GLU A 111 -0.77 34.41 9.18
C GLU A 111 0.45 35.35 9.27
N GLU A 112 0.59 36.31 8.34
CA GLU A 112 1.66 37.30 8.34
C GLU A 112 1.09 38.72 8.23
N THR A 113 1.60 39.64 9.03
CA THR A 113 1.02 41.00 9.20
C THR A 113 1.89 42.08 8.59
N SER A 114 1.62 42.58 7.42
CA SER A 114 1.94 43.98 7.07
C SER A 114 1.47 44.47 5.69
N SER A 115 1.33 43.58 4.76
CA SER A 115 1.22 43.98 3.34
C SER A 115 -0.12 43.72 2.70
N ILE A 116 -1.07 43.15 3.44
CA ILE A 116 -2.48 43.06 3.08
C ILE A 116 -3.35 43.44 4.26
N ASP A 117 -4.50 44.05 4.01
CA ASP A 117 -5.52 44.26 5.04
C ASP A 117 -6.62 43.20 4.88
N LEU A 118 -6.95 42.56 5.98
CA LEU A 118 -8.14 41.72 6.07
C LEU A 118 -9.22 42.49 6.84
N ILE A 119 -10.30 42.88 6.17
CA ILE A 119 -11.43 43.61 6.74
C ILE A 119 -12.67 42.73 6.56
N GLU A 120 -13.09 42.07 7.63
CA GLU A 120 -14.15 41.05 7.61
C GLU A 120 -13.77 39.92 6.68
N ASP A 121 -14.50 39.77 5.54
CA ASP A 121 -14.29 38.79 4.50
C ASP A 121 -13.55 39.34 3.27
N LYS A 122 -13.02 40.57 3.33
CA LYS A 122 -12.33 41.23 2.22
C LYS A 122 -10.87 41.39 2.46
N VAL A 123 -10.10 40.99 1.47
CA VAL A 123 -8.64 41.16 1.46
C VAL A 123 -8.26 42.30 0.54
N VAL A 124 -7.57 43.30 1.06
CA VAL A 124 -7.04 44.41 0.27
C VAL A 124 -5.55 44.23 0.10
N PHE A 125 -5.09 44.13 -1.17
CA PHE A 125 -3.70 43.90 -1.51
C PHE A 125 -2.94 45.25 -1.51
N LYS A 126 -2.02 45.44 -0.58
CA LYS A 126 -1.26 46.72 -0.45
C LYS A 126 0.12 46.64 -1.08
N GLU A 127 0.74 45.50 -1.00
CA GLU A 127 2.11 45.29 -1.48
C GLU A 127 2.19 43.94 -2.19
N LYS A 128 3.15 43.80 -3.11
CA LYS A 128 3.41 42.53 -3.75
C LYS A 128 4.00 41.51 -2.75
N GLY A 129 3.69 40.27 -2.94
CA GLY A 129 4.22 39.18 -2.12
C GLY A 129 3.30 37.97 -2.09
N TYR A 130 3.68 37.03 -1.23
CA TYR A 130 2.87 35.84 -0.94
C TYR A 130 2.34 35.91 0.45
N PHE A 131 1.05 35.65 0.60
CA PHE A 131 0.34 35.76 1.87
C PHE A 131 -0.52 34.54 2.08
N THR A 132 -0.73 34.17 3.33
CA THR A 132 -1.61 33.07 3.71
C THR A 132 -2.70 33.56 4.64
N ILE A 133 -3.94 33.25 4.29
CA ILE A 133 -5.10 33.46 5.15
C ILE A 133 -5.67 32.09 5.51
N SER A 134 -5.82 31.83 6.80
CA SER A 134 -6.50 30.65 7.30
C SER A 134 -7.96 30.98 7.61
N ALA A 135 -8.87 30.18 7.08
CA ALA A 135 -10.31 30.29 7.30
C ALA A 135 -10.79 29.24 8.30
N TYR A 136 -11.57 29.65 9.28
CA TYR A 136 -12.06 28.78 10.33
C TYR A 136 -13.59 28.85 10.44
N ASN A 137 -14.22 27.70 10.65
CA ASN A 137 -15.56 27.61 11.19
C ASN A 137 -15.45 27.22 12.65
N LYS A 138 -15.87 28.13 13.54
CA LYS A 138 -15.61 28.00 14.99
C LYS A 138 -14.10 27.89 15.29
N LYS A 139 -13.59 26.71 15.66
CA LYS A 139 -12.16 26.44 15.88
C LYS A 139 -11.52 25.57 14.79
N SER A 140 -12.32 25.02 13.91
CA SER A 140 -11.85 24.10 12.87
C SER A 140 -11.34 24.85 11.66
N LEU A 141 -10.13 24.57 11.24
CA LEU A 141 -9.56 25.08 10.00
C LEU A 141 -10.36 24.50 8.82
N ILE A 142 -10.93 25.37 7.98
CA ILE A 142 -11.70 24.96 6.81
C ILE A 142 -10.80 24.89 5.60
N TYR A 143 -10.02 25.96 5.37
CA TYR A 143 -9.06 26.03 4.28
C TYR A 143 -7.98 27.06 4.57
N LYS A 144 -6.91 27.00 3.78
CA LYS A 144 -5.92 28.08 3.68
C LYS A 144 -6.01 28.71 2.30
N ALA A 145 -6.10 30.03 2.24
CA ALA A 145 -5.95 30.78 1.01
C ALA A 145 -4.49 31.20 0.86
N LEU A 146 -3.84 30.73 -0.19
CA LEU A 146 -2.52 31.18 -0.62
C LEU A 146 -2.68 32.29 -1.63
N ILE A 147 -2.20 33.48 -1.30
CA ILE A 147 -2.45 34.68 -2.07
C ILE A 147 -1.13 35.15 -2.68
N SER A 148 -1.12 35.26 -4.00
CA SER A 148 0.00 35.83 -4.76
C SER A 148 -0.41 37.21 -5.27
N VAL A 149 0.30 38.26 -4.84
CA VAL A 149 0.03 39.66 -5.21
C VAL A 149 1.18 40.23 -6.01
N ASN A 150 0.88 40.80 -7.18
CA ASN A 150 1.83 41.49 -8.06
C ASN A 150 1.53 42.96 -8.24
N GLU A 151 2.52 43.71 -8.70
CA GLU A 151 2.40 45.17 -8.83
C GLU A 151 1.46 45.61 -9.95
N ASN A 152 1.42 44.86 -11.04
CA ASN A 152 0.58 45.11 -12.20
C ASN A 152 0.32 43.84 -12.99
N GLU A 153 -0.49 43.91 -14.01
CA GLU A 153 -0.89 42.75 -14.79
C GLU A 153 0.22 42.12 -15.60
N GLU A 154 1.21 42.89 -16.02
CA GLU A 154 2.36 42.34 -16.73
C GLU A 154 3.30 41.58 -15.78
N SER A 155 3.55 42.10 -14.57
CA SER A 155 4.33 41.41 -13.56
C SER A 155 3.58 40.22 -12.96
N ARG A 156 2.27 40.15 -13.14
CA ARG A 156 1.42 39.03 -12.72
C ARG A 156 1.85 37.73 -13.34
N TYR A 157 2.37 37.72 -14.56
CA TYR A 157 2.61 36.51 -15.34
C TYR A 157 4.07 36.26 -15.68
N SER A 158 4.99 37.10 -15.31
CA SER A 158 6.37 36.97 -15.73
C SER A 158 7.38 37.32 -14.66
N LEU A 159 8.37 36.47 -14.50
CA LEU A 159 9.60 36.79 -13.82
C LEU A 159 10.63 37.31 -14.83
N PRO A 160 11.53 38.21 -14.46
CA PRO A 160 12.69 38.55 -15.27
C PRO A 160 13.48 37.24 -15.51
N PHE A 161 13.60 36.83 -16.76
CA PHE A 161 14.35 35.63 -17.14
C PHE A 161 15.33 35.94 -18.24
N ASP A 162 16.58 35.64 -17.99
CA ASP A 162 17.68 35.81 -18.95
C ASP A 162 18.32 34.47 -19.23
N ILE A 163 18.30 34.05 -20.51
CA ILE A 163 18.83 32.79 -21.00
C ILE A 163 20.39 32.89 -21.08
N ASP A 164 21.04 33.47 -20.14
CA ASP A 164 22.51 33.39 -20.08
C ASP A 164 22.94 32.16 -19.27
N LEU A 165 23.82 31.35 -19.84
CA LEU A 165 24.30 30.13 -19.21
C LEU A 165 24.95 30.39 -17.83
N SER A 166 25.48 31.59 -17.61
CA SER A 166 26.03 31.99 -16.31
C SER A 166 24.98 32.03 -15.18
N ASN A 167 23.71 32.12 -15.54
CA ASN A 167 22.60 32.11 -14.59
C ASN A 167 22.14 30.70 -14.19
N PHE A 168 22.68 29.66 -14.85
CA PHE A 168 22.36 28.29 -14.57
C PHE A 168 23.42 27.57 -13.75
N THR A 169 22.98 26.72 -12.86
CA THR A 169 23.87 25.74 -12.22
C THR A 169 23.88 24.48 -13.07
N ILE A 170 25.08 24.04 -13.46
CA ILE A 170 25.26 22.80 -14.23
C ILE A 170 25.56 21.67 -13.26
N HIS A 171 24.61 20.70 -13.16
CA HIS A 171 24.73 19.56 -12.25
C HIS A 171 25.47 18.39 -12.88
N SER A 172 25.35 18.24 -14.18
CA SER A 172 25.96 17.14 -14.91
C SER A 172 26.15 17.55 -16.37
N GLY A 173 27.07 16.90 -17.02
CA GLY A 173 27.40 17.12 -18.41
C GLY A 173 28.67 17.93 -18.62
N ASP A 174 29.03 18.15 -19.89
CA ASP A 174 30.15 18.99 -20.31
C ASP A 174 29.59 20.35 -20.78
N VAL A 175 30.05 21.42 -20.18
CA VAL A 175 29.67 22.81 -20.56
C VAL A 175 29.82 23.08 -22.06
N LYS A 176 30.74 22.41 -22.74
CA LYS A 176 30.91 22.52 -24.19
C LYS A 176 29.72 22.03 -25.01
N ASN A 177 28.89 21.19 -24.41
CA ASN A 177 27.68 20.61 -25.01
C ASN A 177 26.40 21.37 -24.65
N ILE A 178 26.55 22.47 -23.93
CA ILE A 178 25.45 23.35 -23.53
C ILE A 178 25.80 24.76 -24.00
N SER A 179 24.92 25.38 -24.75
CA SER A 179 25.13 26.75 -25.24
C SER A 179 23.85 27.55 -25.25
N THR A 180 23.97 28.83 -25.04
CA THR A 180 22.86 29.78 -25.08
C THR A 180 23.01 30.78 -26.23
N SER A 181 21.89 31.22 -26.75
CA SER A 181 21.75 32.39 -27.62
C SER A 181 20.72 33.32 -26.99
N PRO A 182 20.52 34.54 -27.48
CA PRO A 182 19.51 35.44 -26.94
C PRO A 182 18.08 34.87 -26.93
N SER A 183 17.80 33.85 -27.73
CA SER A 183 16.46 33.30 -27.92
C SER A 183 16.36 31.79 -27.67
N SER A 184 17.46 31.10 -27.45
CA SER A 184 17.43 29.63 -27.26
C SER A 184 18.56 29.08 -26.42
N LEU A 185 18.29 27.93 -25.85
CA LEU A 185 19.22 27.08 -25.12
C LEU A 185 19.40 25.77 -25.90
N THR A 186 20.62 25.36 -26.14
CA THR A 186 20.91 24.07 -26.80
C THR A 186 21.68 23.17 -25.86
N MET A 187 21.23 21.91 -25.78
CA MET A 187 21.89 20.84 -25.00
C MET A 187 22.17 19.66 -25.93
N SER A 188 23.37 19.15 -25.95
CA SER A 188 23.79 18.08 -26.84
C SER A 188 24.50 16.95 -26.10
N CYS A 189 23.98 15.72 -26.27
CA CYS A 189 24.52 14.50 -25.66
C CYS A 189 25.48 13.80 -26.63
N THR A 190 26.63 13.37 -26.15
CA THR A 190 27.64 12.69 -26.98
C THR A 190 27.26 11.27 -27.36
N ASN A 191 26.50 10.58 -26.52
CA ASN A 191 26.02 9.21 -26.75
C ASN A 191 24.71 8.97 -26.01
N SER A 192 24.11 7.76 -26.15
CA SER A 192 22.84 7.41 -25.57
C SER A 192 22.81 7.33 -24.04
N SER A 193 23.96 7.23 -23.39
CA SER A 193 24.06 7.16 -21.93
C SER A 193 24.49 8.49 -21.29
N THR A 194 24.73 9.50 -22.09
CA THR A 194 25.06 10.83 -21.60
C THR A 194 23.78 11.58 -21.22
N TRP A 195 23.83 12.31 -20.13
CA TRP A 195 22.76 13.19 -19.72
C TRP A 195 23.31 14.53 -19.25
N HIS A 196 22.50 15.57 -19.35
CA HIS A 196 22.81 16.93 -18.93
C HIS A 196 21.62 17.48 -18.14
N ARG A 197 21.91 18.05 -16.98
CA ARG A 197 20.93 18.78 -16.17
C ARG A 197 21.49 20.15 -15.79
N ILE A 198 20.66 21.14 -15.97
CA ILE A 198 20.94 22.51 -15.54
C ILE A 198 19.72 23.04 -14.79
N THR A 199 19.94 23.83 -13.76
CA THR A 199 18.87 24.49 -13.03
C THR A 199 19.11 25.98 -12.88
N TYR A 200 18.03 26.71 -12.75
CA TYR A 200 17.97 28.13 -12.52
C TYR A 200 17.37 28.36 -11.13
N SER A 201 18.09 29.08 -10.28
CA SER A 201 17.66 29.34 -8.91
C SER A 201 16.56 30.40 -8.90
N LEU A 202 15.39 29.99 -8.46
CA LEU A 202 14.27 30.91 -8.27
C LEU A 202 14.45 31.71 -6.97
N PRO A 203 14.05 32.99 -6.95
CA PRO A 203 13.84 33.68 -5.68
C PRO A 203 12.89 32.89 -4.78
N LYS A 204 13.10 32.93 -3.47
CA LYS A 204 12.37 32.09 -2.50
C LYS A 204 10.85 32.22 -2.62
N GLU A 205 10.39 33.42 -2.88
CA GLU A 205 8.99 33.77 -3.06
C GLU A 205 8.33 33.10 -4.26
N TYR A 206 9.10 32.63 -5.23
CA TYR A 206 8.61 31.97 -6.45
C TYR A 206 8.85 30.46 -6.49
N SER A 207 9.51 29.93 -5.50
CA SER A 207 9.96 28.53 -5.52
C SER A 207 8.83 27.51 -5.24
N THR A 208 7.63 27.97 -4.88
CA THR A 208 6.48 27.11 -4.54
C THR A 208 5.45 27.07 -5.65
N ASN A 209 5.04 28.23 -6.17
CA ASN A 209 3.99 28.35 -7.18
C ASN A 209 4.51 29.14 -8.38
N TYR A 210 4.64 28.48 -9.50
CA TYR A 210 5.16 29.08 -10.75
C TYR A 210 4.76 28.25 -11.96
N SER A 211 4.78 28.87 -13.12
CA SER A 211 4.59 28.23 -14.40
C SER A 211 5.87 28.29 -15.22
N ILE A 212 6.14 27.24 -15.95
CA ILE A 212 7.21 27.17 -16.95
C ILE A 212 6.57 26.84 -18.29
N GLU A 213 6.87 27.64 -19.29
CA GLU A 213 6.45 27.45 -20.68
C GLU A 213 7.70 27.47 -21.57
N CYS A 214 7.81 26.52 -22.48
CA CYS A 214 8.89 26.52 -23.47
C CYS A 214 8.51 25.76 -24.73
N ASP A 215 9.18 26.09 -25.81
CA ASP A 215 9.17 25.33 -27.05
C ASP A 215 10.43 24.47 -27.14
N MET A 216 10.25 23.17 -27.41
CA MET A 216 11.36 22.22 -27.50
C MET A 216 11.35 21.47 -28.82
N SER A 217 12.54 21.23 -29.38
CA SER A 217 12.71 20.35 -30.54
C SER A 217 13.87 19.39 -30.34
N PHE A 218 13.65 18.10 -30.68
CA PHE A 218 14.73 17.13 -30.82
C PHE A 218 15.49 17.39 -32.11
N LYS A 219 16.71 17.86 -32.03
CA LYS A 219 17.57 18.02 -33.22
C LYS A 219 18.16 16.70 -33.68
N ASN A 220 18.47 15.83 -32.70
CA ASN A 220 18.93 14.49 -32.96
C ASN A 220 18.73 13.63 -31.70
N THR A 221 18.47 12.34 -31.84
CA THR A 221 18.46 11.40 -30.75
C THR A 221 19.40 10.26 -31.05
N LYS A 222 20.13 9.78 -30.05
CA LYS A 222 21.04 8.63 -30.23
C LYS A 222 20.26 7.31 -30.27
N GLU A 223 19.08 7.31 -29.65
CA GLU A 223 18.06 6.26 -29.66
C GLU A 223 16.69 6.91 -29.49
N SER A 224 15.65 6.38 -30.11
CA SER A 224 14.29 6.96 -30.07
C SER A 224 13.63 6.94 -28.67
N THR A 225 14.20 6.17 -27.75
CA THR A 225 13.78 6.11 -26.34
C THR A 225 14.37 7.21 -25.48
N ARG A 226 15.22 8.05 -26.05
CA ARG A 226 15.87 9.14 -25.30
C ARG A 226 14.93 10.33 -25.18
N TRP A 227 15.16 11.14 -24.16
CA TRP A 227 14.17 12.06 -23.64
C TRP A 227 14.75 13.45 -23.33
N PHE A 228 13.85 14.39 -23.22
CA PHE A 228 14.04 15.73 -22.71
C PHE A 228 12.99 16.00 -21.63
N GLY A 229 13.36 16.77 -20.60
CA GLY A 229 12.44 17.14 -19.52
C GLY A 229 12.64 18.53 -18.96
N ILE A 230 11.55 19.11 -18.49
CA ILE A 230 11.55 20.26 -17.60
C ILE A 230 11.78 19.73 -16.19
N VAL A 231 12.85 20.19 -15.54
CA VAL A 231 13.12 19.91 -14.12
C VAL A 231 12.44 20.96 -13.27
N PHE A 232 11.81 20.56 -12.21
CA PHE A 232 11.14 21.48 -11.30
C PHE A 232 11.24 21.00 -9.84
N ARG A 233 11.12 21.92 -8.92
CA ARG A 233 11.31 21.67 -7.48
C ARG A 233 12.61 20.97 -7.16
N ASP A 234 13.69 21.35 -7.83
CA ASP A 234 15.01 20.82 -7.55
C ASP A 234 15.50 21.27 -6.18
N GLN A 235 15.85 20.29 -5.34
CA GLN A 235 16.39 20.48 -4.00
C GLN A 235 17.92 20.33 -3.97
N GLU A 236 18.58 20.27 -5.11
CA GLU A 236 20.02 20.08 -5.14
C GLU A 236 20.77 21.21 -4.44
N THR A 237 21.67 20.84 -3.58
CA THR A 237 22.62 21.73 -2.91
C THR A 237 24.03 21.18 -3.10
N SER A 238 25.04 21.91 -2.66
CA SER A 238 26.43 21.41 -2.66
C SER A 238 26.62 20.10 -1.85
N LYS A 239 25.64 19.73 -1.04
CA LYS A 239 25.67 18.52 -0.19
C LYS A 239 24.65 17.46 -0.56
N GLN A 240 23.64 17.81 -1.33
CA GLN A 240 22.49 16.96 -1.63
C GLN A 240 22.13 17.08 -3.10
N LYS A 241 22.06 15.97 -3.82
CA LYS A 241 21.75 15.91 -5.26
C LYS A 241 20.28 15.68 -5.57
N PHE A 242 19.50 15.33 -4.60
CA PHE A 242 18.10 14.90 -4.71
C PHE A 242 17.31 15.48 -3.53
N PRO A 243 15.98 15.50 -3.56
CA PRO A 243 15.10 15.08 -4.67
C PRO A 243 14.80 16.21 -5.66
N TYR A 244 14.24 15.85 -6.81
CA TYR A 244 13.62 16.76 -7.77
C TYR A 244 12.56 16.04 -8.60
N TYR A 245 11.70 16.81 -9.26
CA TYR A 245 10.78 16.29 -10.26
C TYR A 245 11.22 16.67 -11.67
N GLN A 246 10.82 15.87 -12.64
CA GLN A 246 10.96 16.19 -14.05
C GLN A 246 9.70 15.81 -14.84
N PHE A 247 9.37 16.66 -15.81
CA PHE A 247 8.30 16.45 -16.78
C PHE A 247 8.95 16.10 -18.11
N ASP A 248 8.94 14.83 -18.48
CA ASP A 248 9.74 14.29 -19.59
C ASP A 248 8.88 13.91 -20.78
N ILE A 249 9.46 14.12 -21.98
CA ILE A 249 8.92 13.60 -23.24
C ILE A 249 9.99 12.82 -23.99
N ARG A 250 9.54 11.81 -24.73
CA ARG A 250 10.40 10.99 -25.59
C ARG A 250 10.13 11.23 -27.06
N GLN A 251 11.17 11.05 -27.88
CA GLN A 251 11.01 11.08 -29.33
C GLN A 251 10.03 9.98 -29.81
N ASN A 252 10.10 8.78 -29.19
CA ASN A 252 9.15 7.70 -29.46
C ASN A 252 7.84 7.93 -28.71
N THR A 253 6.89 8.55 -29.39
CA THR A 253 5.58 8.92 -28.84
C THR A 253 4.68 7.70 -28.52
N SER A 254 4.99 6.53 -29.06
CA SER A 254 4.25 5.28 -28.81
C SER A 254 4.77 4.49 -27.62
N ALA A 255 5.88 4.90 -27.00
CA ALA A 255 6.34 4.27 -25.78
C ALA A 255 5.31 4.45 -24.65
N THR A 256 5.19 3.45 -23.79
CA THR A 256 4.26 3.50 -22.62
C THR A 256 4.59 4.64 -21.66
N ASN A 257 5.83 5.11 -21.70
CA ASN A 257 6.35 6.25 -20.96
C ASN A 257 6.85 7.36 -21.90
N ALA A 258 6.14 7.62 -22.97
CA ALA A 258 6.46 8.69 -23.91
C ALA A 258 6.32 10.07 -23.28
N VAL A 259 5.43 10.19 -22.31
CA VAL A 259 5.21 11.36 -21.46
C VAL A 259 5.20 10.89 -20.03
N GLU A 260 6.04 11.49 -19.18
CA GLU A 260 6.13 11.10 -17.79
C GLU A 260 6.40 12.28 -16.85
N ILE A 261 5.85 12.21 -15.64
CA ILE A 261 6.39 12.95 -14.51
C ILE A 261 7.17 11.95 -13.66
N THR A 262 8.42 12.24 -13.44
CA THR A 262 9.34 11.41 -12.67
C THR A 262 9.74 12.14 -11.40
N ASN A 263 9.58 11.50 -10.25
CA ASN A 263 10.20 11.90 -9.01
C ASN A 263 11.56 11.20 -8.90
N VAL A 264 12.62 11.95 -8.86
CA VAL A 264 13.99 11.45 -8.70
C VAL A 264 14.41 11.72 -7.26
N TYR A 265 14.46 10.70 -6.43
CA TYR A 265 14.73 10.85 -4.99
C TYR A 265 16.06 10.22 -4.54
N GLY A 266 16.78 9.57 -5.44
CA GLY A 266 18.09 9.00 -5.18
C GLY A 266 18.82 8.61 -6.47
N ASP A 267 20.08 8.18 -6.37
CA ASP A 267 20.87 7.71 -7.51
C ASP A 267 20.30 6.40 -8.05
N GLY A 268 19.68 6.46 -9.22
CA GLY A 268 18.95 5.33 -9.84
C GLY A 268 17.64 4.98 -9.13
N GLN A 269 17.10 5.88 -8.31
CA GLN A 269 15.83 5.71 -7.61
C GLN A 269 14.80 6.68 -8.15
N TYR A 270 13.70 6.11 -8.68
CA TYR A 270 12.66 6.87 -9.37
C TYR A 270 11.28 6.37 -8.96
N SER A 271 10.32 7.28 -8.96
CA SER A 271 8.90 6.96 -9.01
C SER A 271 8.23 7.77 -10.13
N TYR A 272 7.09 7.30 -10.59
CA TYR A 272 6.41 7.88 -11.75
C TYR A 272 4.98 8.29 -11.38
N PRO A 273 4.76 9.48 -10.83
CA PRO A 273 3.42 10.00 -10.56
C PRO A 273 2.50 10.02 -11.79
N TYR A 274 3.08 10.19 -12.97
CA TYR A 274 2.35 10.11 -14.23
C TYR A 274 3.16 9.40 -15.30
N LEU A 275 2.51 8.48 -16.01
CA LEU A 275 3.05 7.77 -17.18
C LEU A 275 1.98 7.63 -18.25
N SER A 276 2.31 7.97 -19.49
CA SER A 276 1.41 7.80 -20.64
C SER A 276 2.17 7.61 -21.94
N SER A 277 1.55 6.94 -22.90
CA SER A 277 1.92 7.05 -24.30
C SER A 277 1.26 8.29 -24.91
N TRP A 278 1.95 8.95 -25.81
CA TRP A 278 1.42 10.11 -26.50
C TRP A 278 0.63 9.72 -27.77
N ASN A 279 0.72 8.48 -28.18
CA ASN A 279 0.27 8.04 -29.50
C ASN A 279 -1.07 7.30 -29.48
N ASN A 280 -2.09 7.84 -28.84
CA ASN A 280 -3.43 7.22 -28.93
C ASN A 280 -4.14 7.49 -30.28
N ASN A 281 -3.59 8.34 -31.19
CA ASN A 281 -4.25 8.80 -32.41
C ASN A 281 -3.40 8.69 -33.69
N GLY A 282 -2.40 7.80 -33.74
CA GLY A 282 -1.58 7.64 -34.93
C GLY A 282 -0.51 8.72 -35.12
N PHE A 283 -0.19 9.48 -34.08
CA PHE A 283 0.90 10.44 -34.08
C PHE A 283 2.22 9.69 -34.16
N GLY A 284 3.04 9.95 -35.18
CA GLY A 284 4.34 9.31 -35.39
C GLY A 284 5.39 9.81 -34.41
N ASN A 285 6.58 9.20 -34.44
CA ASN A 285 7.71 9.70 -33.68
C ASN A 285 8.00 11.16 -34.02
N LEU A 286 8.42 11.92 -33.00
CA LEU A 286 8.87 13.30 -33.18
C LEU A 286 10.10 13.35 -34.10
N THR A 287 10.10 14.31 -35.01
CA THR A 287 11.23 14.55 -35.91
C THR A 287 11.94 15.86 -35.54
N SER A 288 13.07 16.12 -36.17
CA SER A 288 13.80 17.36 -35.96
C SER A 288 13.07 18.64 -36.39
N ASN A 289 11.96 18.49 -37.11
CA ASN A 289 11.11 19.59 -37.55
C ASN A 289 9.91 19.83 -36.63
N ASP A 290 9.64 18.90 -35.72
CA ASP A 290 8.54 19.05 -34.78
C ASP A 290 8.99 19.93 -33.63
N VAL A 291 8.20 20.95 -33.36
CA VAL A 291 8.32 21.80 -32.18
C VAL A 291 7.22 21.36 -31.21
N VAL A 292 7.63 21.00 -30.02
CA VAL A 292 6.72 20.65 -28.93
C VAL A 292 6.65 21.82 -27.97
N HIS A 293 5.49 22.38 -27.84
CA HIS A 293 5.18 23.34 -26.80
C HIS A 293 4.89 22.59 -25.52
N MET A 294 5.63 22.91 -24.45
CA MET A 294 5.47 22.32 -23.13
C MET A 294 5.14 23.43 -22.13
N GLN A 295 4.12 23.22 -21.35
CA GLN A 295 3.78 24.09 -20.23
C GLN A 295 3.58 23.23 -18.97
N ILE A 296 4.08 23.71 -17.85
CA ILE A 296 3.83 23.14 -16.54
C ILE A 296 3.44 24.27 -15.60
N ASP A 297 2.27 24.15 -15.02
CA ASP A 297 1.75 25.05 -14.01
C ASP A 297 1.79 24.34 -12.65
N ILE A 298 2.51 24.92 -11.71
CA ILE A 298 2.83 24.33 -10.41
C ILE A 298 2.14 25.14 -9.32
N HIS A 299 1.19 24.50 -8.65
CA HIS A 299 0.41 25.12 -7.58
C HIS A 299 0.48 24.25 -6.34
N ASP A 300 1.40 24.54 -5.45
CA ASP A 300 1.72 23.72 -4.30
C ASP A 300 1.99 22.26 -4.75
N ARG A 301 1.11 21.33 -4.47
CA ARG A 301 1.28 19.91 -4.83
C ARG A 301 0.60 19.50 -6.12
N LEU A 302 -0.28 20.31 -6.64
CA LEU A 302 -0.89 20.08 -7.94
C LEU A 302 -0.01 20.63 -9.06
N VAL A 303 0.16 19.83 -10.08
CA VAL A 303 0.89 20.19 -11.30
C VAL A 303 0.01 19.92 -12.48
N SER A 304 -0.29 20.96 -13.26
CA SER A 304 -0.99 20.84 -14.52
C SER A 304 0.01 20.91 -15.65
N CYS A 305 0.01 19.92 -16.53
CA CYS A 305 0.92 19.83 -17.66
C CYS A 305 0.16 19.90 -18.98
N GLU A 306 0.73 20.64 -19.90
CA GLU A 306 0.21 20.78 -21.25
C GLU A 306 1.32 20.51 -22.28
N LEU A 307 0.98 19.73 -23.29
CA LEU A 307 1.82 19.39 -24.42
C LEU A 307 1.06 19.70 -25.70
N SER A 308 1.67 20.44 -26.60
CA SER A 308 1.11 20.63 -27.92
C SER A 308 2.16 20.66 -29.02
N THR A 309 1.75 20.25 -30.20
CA THR A 309 2.45 20.44 -31.48
C THR A 309 1.47 21.10 -32.46
N SER A 310 1.89 21.37 -33.68
CA SER A 310 1.01 21.90 -34.69
C SER A 310 -0.28 21.06 -34.92
N ASN A 311 -0.28 19.79 -34.60
CA ASN A 311 -1.31 18.80 -34.91
C ASN A 311 -1.85 18.03 -33.72
N TYR A 312 -1.34 18.27 -32.53
CA TYR A 312 -1.69 17.49 -31.34
C TYR A 312 -1.66 18.35 -30.09
N HIS A 313 -2.62 18.12 -29.21
CA HIS A 313 -2.68 18.74 -27.89
C HIS A 313 -3.04 17.69 -26.84
N SER A 314 -2.39 17.71 -25.72
CA SER A 314 -2.68 16.87 -24.54
C SER A 314 -2.48 17.67 -23.28
N SER A 315 -3.36 17.50 -22.32
CA SER A 315 -3.22 18.06 -20.98
C SER A 315 -3.51 16.99 -19.93
N PHE A 316 -2.85 17.08 -18.81
CA PHE A 316 -3.07 16.20 -17.67
C PHE A 316 -2.66 16.89 -16.36
N GLU A 317 -3.16 16.36 -15.27
CA GLU A 317 -2.80 16.81 -13.92
C GLU A 317 -2.09 15.69 -13.17
N ALA A 318 -1.15 16.07 -12.33
CA ALA A 318 -0.46 15.15 -11.43
C ALA A 318 -0.36 15.77 -10.04
N TYR A 319 -0.42 14.89 -9.05
CA TYR A 319 -0.31 15.28 -7.67
C TYR A 319 1.04 14.85 -7.10
N LEU A 320 1.76 15.79 -6.47
CA LEU A 320 3.17 15.62 -6.10
C LEU A 320 3.38 15.91 -4.61
N PRO A 321 3.20 14.92 -3.75
CA PRO A 321 3.13 15.13 -2.30
C PRO A 321 4.47 15.46 -1.63
N ASN A 322 5.60 15.06 -2.22
CA ASN A 322 6.87 14.96 -1.49
C ASN A 322 7.71 16.23 -1.46
N ILE A 323 7.59 17.12 -2.45
CA ILE A 323 8.40 18.32 -2.54
C ILE A 323 7.51 19.52 -2.85
N SER A 324 7.46 20.49 -1.95
CA SER A 324 6.57 21.64 -2.08
C SER A 324 7.22 22.89 -2.68
N LYS A 325 8.54 22.93 -2.81
CA LYS A 325 9.29 24.09 -3.33
C LYS A 325 10.61 23.66 -3.92
N GLY A 326 11.22 24.48 -4.74
CA GLY A 326 12.57 24.27 -5.29
C GLY A 326 12.77 24.98 -6.63
N ASP A 327 13.96 24.82 -7.17
CA ASP A 327 14.39 25.45 -8.41
C ASP A 327 13.81 24.75 -9.64
N PHE A 328 13.85 25.41 -10.79
CA PHE A 328 13.49 24.79 -12.07
C PHE A 328 14.70 24.63 -12.96
N GLY A 329 14.57 23.85 -14.03
CA GLY A 329 15.62 23.69 -15.00
C GLY A 329 15.24 22.79 -16.16
N PHE A 330 16.27 22.31 -16.85
CA PHE A 330 16.12 21.43 -18.00
C PHE A 330 17.06 20.25 -17.90
N GLN A 331 16.63 19.12 -18.40
CA GLN A 331 17.42 17.91 -18.45
C GLN A 331 17.19 17.19 -19.78
N CYS A 332 18.24 16.63 -20.35
CA CYS A 332 18.11 15.73 -21.50
C CYS A 332 19.02 14.51 -21.33
N SER A 333 18.63 13.41 -21.95
CA SER A 333 19.39 12.16 -21.95
C SER A 333 19.48 11.59 -23.35
N GLY A 334 20.69 11.39 -23.85
CA GLY A 334 20.98 10.79 -25.14
C GLY A 334 20.36 11.52 -26.35
N ALA A 335 20.08 12.79 -26.22
CA ALA A 335 19.46 13.64 -27.24
C ALA A 335 20.20 14.98 -27.42
N ASP A 336 20.09 15.51 -28.62
CA ASP A 336 20.46 16.89 -28.91
C ASP A 336 19.13 17.66 -28.99
N VAL A 337 18.96 18.67 -28.16
CA VAL A 337 17.72 19.43 -28.03
C VAL A 337 17.97 20.93 -28.14
N GLU A 338 17.01 21.65 -28.71
CA GLU A 338 16.96 23.11 -28.68
C GLU A 338 15.66 23.51 -27.95
N ILE A 339 15.81 24.44 -27.02
CA ILE A 339 14.74 24.96 -26.17
C ILE A 339 14.68 26.47 -26.44
N SER A 340 13.51 26.97 -26.75
CA SER A 340 13.24 28.37 -27.05
C SER A 340 11.95 28.85 -26.43
N ASN A 341 11.69 30.14 -26.53
CA ASN A 341 10.48 30.76 -25.99
C ASN A 341 10.23 30.45 -24.51
N ILE A 342 11.31 30.36 -23.73
CA ILE A 342 11.23 30.02 -22.31
C ILE A 342 10.58 31.20 -21.58
N LYS A 343 9.51 30.92 -20.87
CA LYS A 343 8.83 31.86 -19.98
C LYS A 343 8.65 31.22 -18.62
N ILE A 344 8.82 32.03 -17.62
CA ILE A 344 8.49 31.68 -16.24
C ILE A 344 7.49 32.70 -15.78
N SER A 345 6.37 32.25 -15.33
CA SER A 345 5.33 33.16 -14.87
C SER A 345 4.82 32.69 -13.51
N MET A 346 4.24 33.63 -12.83
CA MET A 346 3.48 33.35 -11.62
C MET A 346 2.08 32.89 -12.00
N ASP A 347 1.36 32.38 -11.03
CA ASP A 347 0.01 31.90 -11.16
C ASP A 347 -0.90 32.94 -11.80
N LYS A 348 -1.61 32.53 -12.85
CA LYS A 348 -2.53 33.41 -13.60
C LYS A 348 -3.93 33.42 -13.00
N ASN A 349 -4.27 32.49 -12.20
CA ASN A 349 -5.64 32.25 -11.77
C ASN A 349 -5.91 32.97 -10.47
N THR A 350 -7.04 33.66 -10.40
CA THR A 350 -7.50 34.30 -9.18
C THR A 350 -7.90 33.31 -8.10
N ILE A 351 -8.45 32.17 -8.51
CA ILE A 351 -8.74 31.04 -7.60
C ILE A 351 -8.50 29.76 -8.37
N ILE A 352 -7.71 28.88 -7.81
CA ILE A 352 -7.54 27.55 -8.32
C ILE A 352 -8.11 26.59 -7.30
N SER A 353 -9.09 25.82 -7.74
CA SER A 353 -9.58 24.71 -6.95
C SER A 353 -8.93 23.44 -7.44
N SER A 354 -8.21 22.67 -6.65
CA SER A 354 -7.64 21.40 -6.98
C SER A 354 -8.63 20.25 -6.74
N THR A 355 -8.74 19.23 -7.57
CA THR A 355 -9.51 18.03 -7.33
C THR A 355 -8.80 17.16 -6.29
N ALA A 356 -9.56 16.59 -5.37
CA ALA A 356 -8.99 15.69 -4.36
C ALA A 356 -8.30 14.51 -5.00
N ASN A 357 -7.01 14.39 -4.77
CA ASN A 357 -6.37 13.10 -4.95
C ASN A 357 -6.36 12.36 -3.59
N PRO A 358 -7.05 11.23 -3.46
CA PRO A 358 -7.05 10.45 -2.22
C PRO A 358 -5.65 10.10 -1.71
N ASN A 359 -4.68 10.00 -2.61
CA ASN A 359 -3.30 9.67 -2.26
C ASN A 359 -2.59 10.75 -1.45
N ASP A 360 -3.06 11.99 -1.52
CA ASP A 360 -2.43 13.10 -0.82
C ASP A 360 -2.71 13.13 0.68
N SER A 361 -3.70 12.39 1.13
CA SER A 361 -3.98 12.25 2.55
C SER A 361 -3.21 11.11 3.22
N LEU A 362 -2.34 10.42 2.49
CA LEU A 362 -1.55 9.34 3.04
C LEU A 362 -0.62 9.86 4.15
N VAL A 363 -0.73 9.23 5.31
CA VAL A 363 0.13 9.52 6.46
C VAL A 363 1.46 8.81 6.27
N ASN A 364 2.55 9.54 6.37
CA ASN A 364 3.88 8.96 6.33
C ASN A 364 4.27 8.43 7.71
N ILE A 365 4.33 7.11 7.87
CA ILE A 365 4.55 6.46 9.16
C ILE A 365 5.90 5.77 9.31
N TYR A 366 6.72 5.71 8.25
CA TYR A 366 7.94 4.91 8.31
C TYR A 366 9.19 5.71 8.68
N ASP A 367 9.13 7.04 8.75
CA ASP A 367 10.30 7.87 9.03
C ASP A 367 10.96 7.52 10.39
N ASP A 368 10.15 7.07 11.35
CA ASP A 368 10.58 6.73 12.70
C ASP A 368 10.54 5.23 13.01
N ILE A 369 10.04 4.39 12.10
CA ILE A 369 9.93 2.95 12.35
C ILE A 369 11.21 2.25 11.94
N ILE A 370 11.91 1.78 12.93
CA ILE A 370 13.25 1.25 12.80
C ILE A 370 13.25 -0.27 12.67
N ASP A 371 12.24 -0.93 13.21
CA ASP A 371 12.14 -2.40 13.22
C ASP A 371 10.74 -2.88 12.86
N GLY A 372 10.61 -3.58 11.73
CA GLY A 372 9.34 -4.15 11.27
C GLY A 372 8.79 -5.28 12.13
N MET A 373 9.56 -5.79 13.11
CA MET A 373 9.08 -6.79 14.06
C MET A 373 8.29 -6.16 15.22
N LYS A 374 8.41 -4.86 15.45
CA LYS A 374 7.67 -4.14 16.49
C LYS A 374 6.20 -4.00 16.13
N PRO A 375 5.29 -4.07 17.11
CA PRO A 375 3.90 -3.73 16.88
C PRO A 375 3.69 -2.22 16.84
N HIS A 376 2.72 -1.78 16.04
CA HIS A 376 2.19 -0.43 16.10
C HIS A 376 1.14 -0.36 17.22
N VAL A 377 1.29 0.57 18.13
CA VAL A 377 0.31 0.77 19.22
C VAL A 377 -0.63 1.92 18.87
N ILE A 378 -1.91 1.60 18.67
CA ILE A 378 -2.97 2.57 18.45
C ILE A 378 -3.46 3.08 19.80
N ALA A 379 -3.30 4.36 20.05
CA ALA A 379 -3.73 4.97 21.31
C ALA A 379 -5.20 5.40 21.26
N SER A 380 -5.90 5.21 22.36
CA SER A 380 -7.25 5.70 22.60
C SER A 380 -7.27 6.55 23.89
N GLY A 381 -8.15 7.55 23.94
CA GLY A 381 -8.33 8.37 25.15
C GLY A 381 -7.37 9.57 25.25
N LEU A 382 -6.70 9.92 24.16
CA LEU A 382 -5.86 11.12 24.08
C LEU A 382 -6.71 12.36 23.78
N SER A 383 -6.39 13.47 24.42
CA SER A 383 -6.84 14.80 23.98
C SER A 383 -6.08 15.20 22.70
N ALA A 384 -6.57 16.20 21.97
CA ALA A 384 -5.89 16.71 20.80
C ALA A 384 -4.43 17.11 21.08
N ASP A 385 -4.21 17.82 22.20
CA ASP A 385 -2.87 18.25 22.61
C ASP A 385 -1.95 17.06 22.97
N GLU A 386 -2.50 16.01 23.54
CA GLU A 386 -1.75 14.79 23.88
C GLU A 386 -1.39 13.98 22.63
N ILE A 387 -2.26 13.92 21.63
CA ILE A 387 -1.94 13.29 20.34
C ILE A 387 -0.68 13.89 19.74
N TYR A 388 -0.50 15.19 19.83
CA TYR A 388 0.69 15.90 19.33
C TYR A 388 1.93 15.75 20.22
N GLY A 389 1.77 15.42 21.49
CA GLY A 389 2.84 15.41 22.50
C GLY A 389 3.48 14.06 22.78
N VAL A 390 2.91 12.99 22.31
CA VAL A 390 3.35 11.62 22.67
C VAL A 390 4.51 11.22 21.75
N GLY A 391 5.72 11.27 22.25
CA GLY A 391 6.94 10.81 21.56
C GLY A 391 7.02 9.29 21.36
N MET A 392 5.90 8.63 21.23
CA MET A 392 5.75 7.23 20.87
C MET A 392 5.26 7.13 19.43
N ASP A 393 5.40 5.99 18.81
CA ASP A 393 4.93 5.60 17.46
C ASP A 393 3.40 5.74 17.30
N VAL A 394 2.82 6.82 17.81
CA VAL A 394 1.37 7.04 17.79
C VAL A 394 1.02 7.88 16.58
N GLN A 395 1.34 7.36 15.40
CA GLN A 395 0.79 7.92 14.16
C GLN A 395 -0.61 7.38 13.86
N GLN A 396 -1.23 6.74 14.84
CA GLN A 396 -2.59 6.23 14.74
C GLN A 396 -3.32 6.48 16.06
N PHE A 397 -4.56 6.88 15.99
CA PHE A 397 -5.42 7.00 17.16
C PHE A 397 -6.74 6.25 16.95
N TYR A 398 -7.39 5.87 18.06
CA TYR A 398 -8.67 5.20 18.03
C TYR A 398 -9.71 6.00 18.81
N VAL A 399 -10.87 6.18 18.18
CA VAL A 399 -12.05 6.79 18.82
C VAL A 399 -13.31 6.01 18.47
N LYS A 400 -14.28 6.04 19.35
CA LYS A 400 -15.66 5.66 19.05
C LYS A 400 -16.45 6.92 18.75
N ALA A 401 -17.14 6.94 17.61
CA ALA A 401 -17.93 8.08 17.21
C ALA A 401 -19.43 7.77 17.30
N LYS A 402 -20.19 8.72 17.82
CA LYS A 402 -21.64 8.71 17.79
C LYS A 402 -22.14 10.11 17.42
N SER A 403 -22.56 10.28 16.18
CA SER A 403 -22.66 11.59 15.56
C SER A 403 -21.33 12.33 15.71
N ASP A 404 -21.30 13.58 16.09
CA ASP A 404 -20.09 14.38 16.27
C ASP A 404 -19.38 14.17 17.62
N GLN A 405 -19.97 13.42 18.55
CA GLN A 405 -19.40 13.14 19.87
C GLN A 405 -18.45 11.96 19.82
N LEU A 406 -17.29 12.13 20.43
CA LEU A 406 -16.24 11.11 20.51
C LEU A 406 -16.18 10.48 21.92
N PHE A 407 -15.75 9.20 21.90
CA PHE A 407 -15.54 8.43 23.13
C PHE A 407 -14.24 7.63 22.99
N ASN A 408 -13.56 7.41 24.10
CA ASN A 408 -12.41 6.53 24.16
C ASN A 408 -12.82 5.03 24.16
N LEU A 409 -11.84 4.15 24.24
CA LEU A 409 -12.08 2.69 24.25
C LEU A 409 -12.94 2.23 25.42
N ASN A 410 -12.92 2.94 26.57
CA ASN A 410 -13.73 2.66 27.74
C ASN A 410 -15.16 3.26 27.69
N ASN A 411 -15.54 3.93 26.60
CA ASN A 411 -16.78 4.70 26.41
C ASN A 411 -16.87 5.95 27.29
N GLU A 412 -15.76 6.55 27.68
CA GLU A 412 -15.71 7.84 28.34
C GLU A 412 -15.75 8.94 27.27
N ALA A 413 -16.59 9.95 27.44
CA ALA A 413 -16.74 11.03 26.47
C ALA A 413 -15.47 11.89 26.44
N MET A 414 -15.08 12.25 25.22
CA MET A 414 -13.94 13.14 24.95
C MET A 414 -14.44 14.58 24.75
N ASP A 415 -13.66 15.55 25.20
CA ASP A 415 -13.95 16.97 24.96
C ASP A 415 -13.38 17.43 23.60
N LEU A 416 -13.81 16.74 22.55
CA LEU A 416 -13.37 16.96 21.18
C LEU A 416 -14.46 16.46 20.24
N THR A 417 -14.75 17.20 19.16
CA THR A 417 -15.69 16.74 18.15
C THR A 417 -14.98 15.89 17.09
N LEU A 418 -15.75 15.08 16.37
CA LEU A 418 -15.23 14.28 15.26
C LEU A 418 -14.63 15.15 14.16
N ASN A 419 -15.32 16.26 13.83
CA ASN A 419 -14.85 17.19 12.82
C ASN A 419 -13.51 17.84 13.21
N ASP A 420 -13.40 18.33 14.45
CA ASP A 420 -12.16 18.96 14.93
C ASP A 420 -11.00 17.94 14.90
N LEU A 421 -11.23 16.73 15.42
CA LEU A 421 -10.20 15.70 15.45
C LEU A 421 -9.69 15.37 14.04
N LEU A 422 -10.59 15.14 13.10
CA LEU A 422 -10.19 14.75 11.73
C LEU A 422 -9.45 15.86 11.00
N LEU A 423 -9.81 17.13 11.23
CA LEU A 423 -9.13 18.26 10.61
C LEU A 423 -7.77 18.54 11.24
N GLU A 424 -7.68 18.49 12.57
CA GLU A 424 -6.43 18.73 13.29
C GLU A 424 -5.39 17.63 13.04
N THR A 425 -5.84 16.41 12.83
CA THR A 425 -4.94 15.25 12.66
C THR A 425 -4.68 14.88 11.21
N LYS A 426 -5.32 15.56 10.26
CA LYS A 426 -5.16 15.30 8.82
C LYS A 426 -3.70 15.24 8.40
N LYS A 427 -3.32 14.20 7.66
CA LYS A 427 -1.95 13.92 7.17
C LYS A 427 -0.89 13.64 8.23
N ILE A 428 -1.23 13.73 9.49
CA ILE A 428 -0.30 13.49 10.60
C ILE A 428 -0.56 12.12 11.21
N TYR A 429 -1.84 11.78 11.38
CA TYR A 429 -2.27 10.55 12.05
C TYR A 429 -3.30 9.79 11.23
N ILE A 430 -3.26 8.47 11.30
CA ILE A 430 -4.26 7.58 10.73
C ILE A 430 -5.41 7.42 11.74
N PRO A 431 -6.61 7.94 11.46
CA PRO A 431 -7.74 7.74 12.32
C PRO A 431 -8.31 6.32 12.22
N ASN A 432 -8.52 5.70 13.38
CA ASN A 432 -9.27 4.46 13.53
C ASN A 432 -10.61 4.79 14.22
N ILE A 433 -11.70 4.79 13.46
CA ILE A 433 -12.99 5.30 13.93
C ILE A 433 -13.97 4.13 14.07
N ASN A 434 -14.43 3.86 15.28
CA ASN A 434 -15.50 2.89 15.50
C ASN A 434 -16.86 3.57 15.33
N ILE A 435 -17.66 3.03 14.43
CA ILE A 435 -18.98 3.54 14.04
C ILE A 435 -20.00 2.40 14.10
N GLU A 436 -21.10 2.60 14.81
CA GLU A 436 -22.15 1.58 14.95
C GLU A 436 -23.49 1.97 14.31
N ASP A 437 -23.60 3.16 13.70
CA ASP A 437 -24.81 3.62 13.03
C ASP A 437 -24.53 4.37 11.71
N LEU A 438 -25.50 4.34 10.81
CA LEU A 438 -25.38 4.91 9.46
C LEU A 438 -25.35 6.44 9.45
N LYS A 439 -25.93 7.11 10.45
CA LYS A 439 -25.90 8.57 10.53
C LYS A 439 -24.49 9.06 10.82
N THR A 440 -23.82 8.43 11.77
CA THR A 440 -22.42 8.69 12.09
C THR A 440 -21.52 8.38 10.91
N LEU A 441 -21.76 7.25 10.21
CA LEU A 441 -21.01 6.91 9.00
C LEU A 441 -21.15 7.99 7.91
N SER A 442 -22.37 8.49 7.68
CA SER A 442 -22.61 9.56 6.70
C SER A 442 -21.86 10.84 7.06
N LEU A 443 -21.82 11.20 8.35
CA LEU A 443 -21.05 12.37 8.82
C LEU A 443 -19.54 12.16 8.59
N VAL A 444 -18.99 10.99 8.93
CA VAL A 444 -17.57 10.68 8.68
C VAL A 444 -17.26 10.76 7.18
N ASN A 445 -18.12 10.19 6.34
CA ASN A 445 -17.94 10.26 4.89
C ASN A 445 -17.98 11.71 4.39
N GLU A 446 -18.89 12.53 4.89
CA GLU A 446 -18.99 13.96 4.53
C GLU A 446 -17.70 14.70 4.89
N ILE A 447 -17.22 14.56 6.14
CA ILE A 447 -15.98 15.20 6.57
C ILE A 447 -14.80 14.71 5.74
N CYS A 448 -14.64 13.39 5.59
CA CYS A 448 -13.53 12.81 4.84
C CYS A 448 -13.53 13.22 3.37
N SER A 449 -14.69 13.25 2.74
CA SER A 449 -14.83 13.66 1.33
C SER A 449 -14.54 15.15 1.13
N SER A 450 -15.02 16.00 2.05
CA SER A 450 -14.81 17.43 1.98
C SER A 450 -13.34 17.85 2.21
N HIS A 451 -12.58 17.03 2.93
CA HIS A 451 -11.21 17.35 3.34
C HIS A 451 -10.16 16.36 2.85
N ALA A 452 -10.52 15.49 1.90
CA ALA A 452 -9.66 14.47 1.29
C ALA A 452 -8.92 13.59 2.30
N ILE A 453 -9.62 13.15 3.34
CA ILE A 453 -9.09 12.20 4.30
C ILE A 453 -9.42 10.80 3.82
N SER A 454 -8.43 10.09 3.29
CA SER A 454 -8.62 8.72 2.74
C SER A 454 -7.84 7.66 3.50
N ASP A 455 -6.80 8.04 4.23
CA ASP A 455 -5.99 7.12 5.02
C ASP A 455 -6.57 6.92 6.42
N LEU A 456 -7.60 6.07 6.50
CA LEU A 456 -8.33 5.81 7.75
C LEU A 456 -8.80 4.36 7.82
N VAL A 457 -9.20 3.94 9.00
CA VAL A 457 -9.84 2.65 9.27
C VAL A 457 -11.21 2.87 9.89
N ILE A 458 -12.25 2.31 9.29
CA ILE A 458 -13.59 2.26 9.87
C ILE A 458 -13.76 0.91 10.58
N TRP A 459 -13.98 0.96 11.86
CA TRP A 459 -14.27 -0.17 12.72
C TRP A 459 -15.76 -0.28 13.02
N SER A 460 -16.33 -1.48 12.95
CA SER A 460 -17.71 -1.70 13.40
C SER A 460 -17.97 -3.15 13.78
N SER A 461 -18.90 -3.32 14.68
CA SER A 461 -19.55 -4.60 14.96
C SER A 461 -20.81 -4.82 14.10
N SER A 462 -21.24 -3.79 13.39
CA SER A 462 -22.46 -3.79 12.57
C SER A 462 -22.16 -4.17 11.12
N ASP A 463 -22.73 -5.28 10.67
CA ASP A 463 -22.69 -5.74 9.27
C ASP A 463 -23.21 -4.66 8.31
N VAL A 464 -24.26 -3.95 8.72
CA VAL A 464 -24.91 -2.91 7.92
C VAL A 464 -23.96 -1.72 7.71
N VAL A 465 -23.27 -1.30 8.78
CA VAL A 465 -22.34 -0.17 8.74
C VAL A 465 -21.15 -0.51 7.86
N LEU A 466 -20.53 -1.70 8.02
CA LEU A 466 -19.35 -2.07 7.21
C LEU A 466 -19.69 -2.21 5.72
N LYS A 467 -20.81 -2.81 5.38
CA LYS A 467 -21.26 -2.92 3.98
C LYS A 467 -21.55 -1.55 3.37
N GLU A 468 -22.16 -0.64 4.12
CA GLU A 468 -22.42 0.71 3.64
C GLU A 468 -21.13 1.54 3.58
N ALA A 469 -20.23 1.39 4.56
CA ALA A 469 -18.92 2.03 4.53
C ALA A 469 -18.13 1.66 3.27
N ARG A 470 -18.16 0.41 2.83
CA ARG A 470 -17.51 -0.01 1.58
C ARG A 470 -18.08 0.68 0.36
N LYS A 471 -19.38 0.98 0.33
CA LYS A 471 -20.00 1.70 -0.80
C LYS A 471 -19.68 3.19 -0.78
N LEU A 472 -19.82 3.83 0.39
CA LEU A 472 -19.63 5.26 0.54
C LEU A 472 -18.15 5.67 0.52
N MET A 473 -17.29 4.83 1.10
CA MET A 473 -15.87 5.12 1.32
C MET A 473 -15.00 3.96 0.77
N PRO A 474 -14.97 3.74 -0.55
CA PRO A 474 -14.26 2.59 -1.14
C PRO A 474 -12.75 2.62 -0.87
N TYR A 475 -12.19 3.76 -0.53
CA TYR A 475 -10.79 3.96 -0.16
C TYR A 475 -10.48 3.61 1.30
N ALA A 476 -11.48 3.61 2.19
CA ALA A 476 -11.27 3.34 3.61
C ALA A 476 -10.94 1.86 3.86
N ARG A 477 -10.02 1.59 4.76
CA ARG A 477 -9.83 0.24 5.30
C ARG A 477 -10.95 -0.07 6.28
N LEU A 478 -11.37 -1.33 6.31
CA LEU A 478 -12.43 -1.77 7.20
C LEU A 478 -11.90 -2.78 8.22
N GLY A 479 -12.32 -2.61 9.46
CA GLY A 479 -12.02 -3.49 10.57
C GLY A 479 -13.31 -4.03 11.20
N TYR A 480 -13.33 -5.31 11.43
CA TYR A 480 -14.46 -6.01 12.04
C TYR A 480 -14.26 -6.23 13.53
N ILE A 481 -15.28 -5.94 14.33
CA ILE A 481 -15.31 -6.18 15.79
C ILE A 481 -16.34 -7.31 16.05
N PRO A 482 -15.90 -8.55 16.30
CA PRO A 482 -16.82 -9.63 16.62
C PRO A 482 -17.59 -9.36 17.92
N THR A 483 -18.91 -9.47 17.88
CA THR A 483 -19.80 -9.24 19.05
C THR A 483 -19.88 -10.43 20.00
N SER A 484 -19.67 -11.64 19.46
CA SER A 484 -19.66 -12.88 20.23
C SER A 484 -18.55 -13.78 19.67
N LEU A 485 -17.49 -13.92 20.45
CA LEU A 485 -16.38 -14.81 20.13
C LEU A 485 -16.25 -15.84 21.24
N TYR A 486 -16.54 -17.10 20.93
CA TYR A 486 -16.50 -18.19 21.91
C TYR A 486 -15.16 -18.91 21.95
N GLY A 487 -14.33 -18.75 20.90
CA GLY A 487 -12.98 -19.29 20.77
C GLY A 487 -12.24 -18.66 19.61
N PHE A 488 -10.91 -18.73 19.64
CA PHE A 488 -10.02 -18.24 18.58
C PHE A 488 -8.76 -19.11 18.52
N GLU A 489 -8.94 -20.44 18.49
CA GLU A 489 -7.83 -21.42 18.59
C GLU A 489 -7.71 -22.30 17.36
N THR A 490 -8.82 -22.83 16.89
CA THR A 490 -8.87 -23.74 15.75
C THR A 490 -9.04 -23.00 14.44
N PHE A 491 -8.66 -23.63 13.32
CA PHE A 491 -8.94 -23.05 12.00
C PHE A 491 -10.45 -22.95 11.70
N GLU A 492 -11.27 -23.75 12.34
CA GLU A 492 -12.72 -23.61 12.20
C GLU A 492 -13.21 -22.31 12.84
N GLU A 493 -12.82 -22.03 14.07
CA GLU A 493 -13.17 -20.80 14.79
C GLU A 493 -12.58 -19.56 14.11
N ILE A 494 -11.27 -19.56 13.83
CA ILE A 494 -10.56 -18.45 13.19
C ILE A 494 -11.10 -18.24 11.78
N GLY A 495 -11.27 -19.33 11.01
CA GLY A 495 -11.79 -19.26 9.66
C GLY A 495 -13.19 -18.68 9.59
N ASN A 496 -14.07 -19.04 10.51
CA ASN A 496 -15.43 -18.48 10.58
C ASN A 496 -15.39 -16.97 10.82
N VAL A 497 -14.56 -16.49 11.76
CA VAL A 497 -14.41 -15.05 12.02
C VAL A 497 -13.79 -14.32 10.82
N CYS A 498 -12.77 -14.92 10.20
CA CYS A 498 -12.16 -14.38 8.99
C CYS A 498 -13.15 -14.29 7.81
N ARG A 499 -13.97 -15.34 7.60
CA ARG A 499 -15.01 -15.34 6.55
C ARG A 499 -16.10 -14.31 6.82
N GLN A 500 -16.50 -14.16 8.08
CA GLN A 500 -17.43 -13.10 8.48
C GLN A 500 -16.84 -11.72 8.16
N ALA A 501 -15.62 -11.45 8.60
CA ALA A 501 -14.93 -10.19 8.28
C ALA A 501 -14.81 -9.98 6.76
N GLY A 502 -14.40 -11.00 6.02
CA GLY A 502 -14.30 -10.95 4.56
C GLY A 502 -15.62 -10.63 3.87
N SER A 503 -16.74 -11.23 4.32
CA SER A 503 -18.07 -10.95 3.78
C SER A 503 -18.53 -9.50 4.01
N LEU A 504 -17.87 -8.80 4.92
CA LEU A 504 -18.05 -7.39 5.26
C LEU A 504 -16.96 -6.48 4.66
N TYR A 505 -16.13 -7.02 3.80
CA TYR A 505 -14.98 -6.33 3.17
C TYR A 505 -13.92 -5.86 4.17
N ALA A 506 -13.93 -6.39 5.41
CA ALA A 506 -12.92 -6.11 6.41
C ALA A 506 -11.74 -7.08 6.27
N ASN A 507 -10.53 -6.57 6.38
CA ASN A 507 -9.29 -7.34 6.38
C ASN A 507 -8.57 -7.32 7.74
N GLN A 508 -9.08 -6.53 8.68
CA GLN A 508 -8.61 -6.44 10.05
C GLN A 508 -9.70 -6.94 11.00
N ILE A 509 -9.28 -7.65 12.04
CA ILE A 509 -10.20 -8.22 13.03
C ILE A 509 -9.70 -7.85 14.42
N MET A 510 -10.55 -7.22 15.23
CA MET A 510 -10.22 -6.83 16.60
C MET A 510 -10.55 -7.97 17.57
N ILE A 511 -9.55 -8.46 18.27
CA ILE A 511 -9.65 -9.61 19.18
C ILE A 511 -9.17 -9.20 20.59
N ASP A 512 -9.86 -9.63 21.65
CA ASP A 512 -9.39 -9.44 23.03
C ASP A 512 -8.05 -10.14 23.22
N TYR A 513 -7.05 -9.45 23.78
CA TYR A 513 -5.71 -9.96 23.93
C TYR A 513 -5.63 -11.31 24.68
N LYS A 514 -6.61 -11.58 25.57
CA LYS A 514 -6.66 -12.82 26.32
C LYS A 514 -6.89 -14.07 25.48
N LEU A 515 -7.41 -13.91 24.28
CA LEU A 515 -7.64 -14.99 23.33
C LEU A 515 -6.48 -15.17 22.36
N LEU A 516 -5.42 -14.35 22.45
CA LEU A 516 -4.35 -14.30 21.46
C LEU A 516 -3.11 -15.06 21.94
N ASN A 517 -2.53 -15.81 21.02
CA ASN A 517 -1.24 -16.46 21.13
C ASN A 517 -0.57 -16.55 19.75
N LYS A 518 0.70 -16.96 19.71
CA LYS A 518 1.47 -17.01 18.46
C LYS A 518 0.83 -17.90 17.38
N GLU A 519 0.18 -18.97 17.76
CA GLU A 519 -0.40 -19.91 16.80
C GLU A 519 -1.65 -19.36 16.17
N ASN A 520 -2.58 -18.81 16.96
CA ASN A 520 -3.83 -18.35 16.43
C ASN A 520 -3.68 -17.06 15.61
N VAL A 521 -2.80 -16.14 16.01
CA VAL A 521 -2.45 -14.97 15.18
C VAL A 521 -1.82 -15.42 13.87
N SER A 522 -0.87 -16.36 13.91
CA SER A 522 -0.25 -16.91 12.70
C SER A 522 -1.28 -17.60 11.77
N LYS A 523 -2.26 -18.31 12.33
CA LYS A 523 -3.37 -18.91 11.53
C LYS A 523 -4.20 -17.86 10.80
N ALA A 524 -4.56 -16.76 11.47
CA ALA A 524 -5.29 -15.66 10.83
C ALA A 524 -4.47 -15.01 9.70
N VAL A 525 -3.15 -14.80 9.92
CA VAL A 525 -2.22 -14.34 8.87
C VAL A 525 -2.20 -15.29 7.67
N GLY A 526 -2.18 -16.60 7.92
CA GLY A 526 -2.24 -17.63 6.88
C GLY A 526 -3.54 -17.64 6.07
N LEU A 527 -4.58 -16.96 6.57
CA LEU A 527 -5.83 -16.71 5.86
C LEU A 527 -5.91 -15.30 5.24
N GLY A 528 -4.84 -14.50 5.36
CA GLY A 528 -4.77 -13.15 4.80
C GLY A 528 -5.40 -12.05 5.65
N TYR A 529 -5.66 -12.31 6.95
CA TYR A 529 -6.27 -11.35 7.86
C TYR A 529 -5.30 -10.85 8.93
N SER A 530 -5.36 -9.56 9.21
CA SER A 530 -4.61 -8.93 10.30
C SER A 530 -5.41 -8.94 11.59
N VAL A 531 -4.78 -9.44 12.65
CA VAL A 531 -5.35 -9.40 13.99
C VAL A 531 -4.90 -8.14 14.71
N VAL A 532 -5.84 -7.33 15.13
CA VAL A 532 -5.63 -6.17 16.00
C VAL A 532 -5.97 -6.57 17.43
N ALA A 533 -4.97 -6.55 18.29
CA ALA A 533 -5.17 -6.91 19.69
C ALA A 533 -5.85 -5.79 20.46
N ASN A 534 -6.97 -6.05 21.12
CA ASN A 534 -7.58 -5.14 22.07
C ASN A 534 -6.96 -5.36 23.45
N ALA A 535 -5.95 -4.58 23.78
CA ALA A 535 -5.18 -4.67 25.02
C ALA A 535 -5.71 -3.77 26.15
N LYS A 536 -6.83 -3.05 25.93
CA LYS A 536 -7.53 -2.22 26.91
C LYS A 536 -6.60 -1.20 27.61
N ASN A 537 -6.39 -1.36 28.92
CA ASN A 537 -5.66 -0.40 29.76
C ASN A 537 -4.23 -0.91 30.12
N GLY A 538 -3.72 -1.92 29.45
CA GLY A 538 -2.42 -2.51 29.77
C GLY A 538 -2.44 -3.46 30.99
N GLU A 539 -3.61 -4.00 31.35
CA GLU A 539 -3.75 -4.93 32.46
C GLU A 539 -2.99 -6.22 32.18
N ASN A 540 -2.36 -6.78 33.23
CA ASN A 540 -1.62 -8.05 33.15
C ASN A 540 -0.61 -8.10 31.99
N TYR A 541 0.03 -6.96 31.71
CA TYR A 541 1.00 -6.84 30.62
C TYR A 541 0.43 -7.14 29.23
N SER A 542 -0.83 -6.75 28.99
CA SER A 542 -1.56 -7.05 27.77
C SER A 542 -0.89 -6.55 26.49
N ILE A 543 -0.13 -5.46 26.55
CA ILE A 543 0.64 -4.94 25.40
C ILE A 543 1.76 -5.92 25.06
N ILE A 544 2.55 -6.33 26.06
CA ILE A 544 3.63 -7.28 25.88
C ILE A 544 3.08 -8.63 25.41
N ASN A 545 1.97 -9.10 26.02
CA ASN A 545 1.31 -10.34 25.60
C ASN A 545 0.90 -10.28 24.11
N SER A 546 0.30 -9.18 23.68
CA SER A 546 -0.12 -8.99 22.30
C SER A 546 1.06 -8.95 21.33
N ALA A 547 2.16 -8.32 21.72
CA ALA A 547 3.40 -8.29 20.92
C ALA A 547 4.02 -9.71 20.82
N LEU A 548 4.07 -10.46 21.92
CA LEU A 548 4.56 -11.84 21.95
C LEU A 548 3.66 -12.80 21.17
N ALA A 549 2.36 -12.52 21.08
CA ALA A 549 1.44 -13.24 20.21
C ALA A 549 1.68 -12.95 18.72
N GLY A 550 2.48 -11.95 18.39
CA GLY A 550 2.83 -11.59 17.01
C GLY A 550 1.87 -10.60 16.35
N CYS A 551 1.01 -9.93 17.12
CA CYS A 551 0.17 -8.88 16.58
C CYS A 551 1.00 -7.69 16.09
N LYS A 552 0.74 -7.23 14.88
CA LYS A 552 1.40 -6.04 14.31
C LYS A 552 0.72 -4.74 14.74
N ILE A 553 -0.53 -4.82 15.16
CA ILE A 553 -1.29 -3.67 15.64
C ILE A 553 -1.91 -4.02 16.99
N ILE A 554 -1.74 -3.13 17.96
CA ILE A 554 -2.25 -3.26 19.32
C ILE A 554 -3.05 -2.00 19.64
N LEU A 555 -4.31 -2.16 20.04
CA LEU A 555 -5.18 -1.08 20.47
C LEU A 555 -5.23 -1.03 22.00
N ALA A 556 -4.93 0.14 22.59
CA ALA A 556 -5.00 0.35 24.03
C ALA A 556 -5.43 1.77 24.37
N ASN A 557 -6.02 1.97 25.57
CA ASN A 557 -6.14 3.30 26.12
C ASN A 557 -4.76 3.83 26.52
N PHE A 558 -4.55 5.11 26.33
CA PHE A 558 -3.33 5.75 26.76
C PHE A 558 -3.28 5.87 28.29
N THR A 559 -2.48 5.03 28.92
CA THR A 559 -2.29 4.98 30.37
C THR A 559 -0.81 4.83 30.70
N GLU A 560 -0.42 5.20 31.91
CA GLU A 560 0.96 5.02 32.40
C GLU A 560 1.40 3.54 32.31
N SER A 561 0.50 2.59 32.56
CA SER A 561 0.78 1.15 32.43
C SER A 561 1.06 0.75 30.98
N VAL A 562 0.29 1.28 30.03
CA VAL A 562 0.50 1.02 28.60
C VAL A 562 1.83 1.63 28.16
N GLN A 563 2.10 2.88 28.52
CA GLN A 563 3.34 3.57 28.17
C GLN A 563 4.58 2.78 28.66
N LYS A 564 4.58 2.34 29.92
CA LYS A 564 5.68 1.52 30.46
C LYS A 564 5.89 0.22 29.69
N GLN A 565 4.82 -0.46 29.30
CA GLN A 565 4.92 -1.71 28.54
C GLN A 565 5.43 -1.47 27.13
N VAL A 566 5.03 -0.37 26.49
CA VAL A 566 5.56 0.05 25.19
C VAL A 566 7.06 0.33 25.31
N GLU A 567 7.48 1.12 26.29
CA GLU A 567 8.90 1.38 26.55
C GLU A 567 9.70 0.07 26.73
N MET A 568 9.15 -0.93 27.45
CA MET A 568 9.79 -2.24 27.60
C MET A 568 9.93 -3.01 26.28
N ILE A 569 8.92 -2.97 25.39
CA ILE A 569 9.00 -3.63 24.09
C ILE A 569 10.06 -2.97 23.21
N TYR A 570 10.22 -1.67 23.33
CA TYR A 570 11.17 -0.88 22.54
C TYR A 570 12.55 -0.82 23.18
N ASP A 571 12.74 -1.31 24.40
CA ASP A 571 14.05 -1.37 25.05
C ASP A 571 14.90 -2.52 24.47
N PRO A 572 15.98 -2.22 23.75
CA PRO A 572 16.85 -3.24 23.16
C PRO A 572 17.49 -4.19 24.20
N SER A 573 17.63 -3.73 25.45
CA SER A 573 18.19 -4.56 26.53
C SER A 573 17.22 -5.64 26.99
N ILE A 574 15.89 -5.44 26.76
CA ILE A 574 14.84 -6.38 27.17
C ILE A 574 14.47 -7.30 25.99
N PHE A 575 14.04 -6.71 24.87
CA PHE A 575 13.55 -7.49 23.73
C PHE A 575 14.50 -7.53 22.52
N ASN A 576 15.71 -7.01 22.62
CA ASN A 576 16.74 -7.05 21.57
C ASN A 576 16.22 -6.68 20.19
N VAL A 577 15.41 -5.65 20.15
CA VAL A 577 14.88 -5.11 18.91
C VAL A 577 15.82 -3.99 18.53
N ASP A 578 16.63 -4.21 17.50
CA ASP A 578 17.67 -3.26 17.12
C ASP A 578 17.10 -2.13 16.26
N GLU A 579 17.43 -0.90 16.62
CA GLU A 579 16.96 0.33 15.97
C GLU A 579 17.43 0.50 14.52
N LYS A 580 18.33 -0.33 14.06
CA LYS A 580 18.84 -0.28 12.69
C LYS A 580 18.83 -1.67 12.09
N SER A 581 17.72 -2.05 11.47
CA SER A 581 17.55 -3.33 10.77
C SER A 581 18.45 -3.46 9.53
N SER A 582 19.74 -3.19 9.65
CA SER A 582 20.72 -3.72 8.74
C SER A 582 21.05 -5.12 9.20
N LEU A 583 21.07 -6.09 8.30
CA LEU A 583 21.65 -7.43 8.52
C LEU A 583 23.10 -7.27 8.97
N VAL A 584 23.28 -6.95 10.24
CA VAL A 584 24.59 -7.04 10.86
C VAL A 584 24.73 -8.50 11.23
N THR A 585 25.55 -9.20 10.48
CA THR A 585 25.74 -10.65 10.49
C THR A 585 26.11 -11.29 11.83
N ASN A 586 26.14 -10.53 12.92
CA ASN A 586 26.49 -11.00 14.27
C ASN A 586 25.48 -10.58 15.35
N GLN A 587 24.36 -9.96 14.99
CA GLN A 587 23.34 -9.60 15.96
C GLN A 587 22.34 -10.72 16.16
N THR A 588 21.70 -10.75 17.33
CA THR A 588 20.60 -11.67 17.63
C THR A 588 19.32 -10.85 17.64
N HIS A 589 18.39 -11.19 16.77
CA HIS A 589 17.14 -10.47 16.56
C HIS A 589 16.00 -11.10 17.36
N SER A 590 15.02 -10.32 17.76
CA SER A 590 13.80 -10.83 18.39
C SER A 590 12.81 -11.39 17.36
N LEU A 591 12.34 -12.62 17.57
CA LEU A 591 11.28 -13.22 16.77
C LEU A 591 9.94 -13.09 17.52
N LEU A 592 9.27 -11.95 17.36
CA LEU A 592 7.98 -11.69 18.01
C LEU A 592 6.82 -12.38 17.30
N SER A 593 6.82 -12.42 15.98
CA SER A 593 5.80 -13.08 15.14
C SER A 593 6.34 -14.37 14.54
N VAL A 594 5.44 -15.27 14.16
CA VAL A 594 5.79 -16.54 13.48
C VAL A 594 5.58 -16.37 11.97
N PRO A 595 6.66 -16.34 11.16
CA PRO A 595 6.52 -16.28 9.71
C PRO A 595 5.75 -17.48 9.16
N TYR A 596 4.74 -17.22 8.33
CA TYR A 596 3.87 -18.23 7.74
C TYR A 596 4.49 -18.78 6.45
N ALA A 597 5.18 -19.91 6.57
CA ALA A 597 5.92 -20.53 5.48
C ALA A 597 5.01 -21.40 4.61
N THR A 598 4.99 -21.13 3.29
CA THR A 598 4.22 -21.86 2.30
C THR A 598 5.15 -22.57 1.32
N GLY A 599 4.94 -23.88 1.11
CA GLY A 599 5.66 -24.66 0.11
C GLY A 599 5.13 -24.39 -1.30
N HIS A 600 5.94 -23.75 -2.16
CA HIS A 600 5.62 -23.44 -3.55
C HIS A 600 5.46 -24.73 -4.36
N ARG A 601 4.29 -24.98 -4.96
CA ARG A 601 3.94 -26.22 -5.64
C ARG A 601 4.26 -27.48 -4.82
N GLY A 602 4.15 -27.31 -3.49
CA GLY A 602 4.60 -28.28 -2.50
C GLY A 602 6.07 -28.13 -2.12
N SER A 603 6.95 -28.95 -2.65
CA SER A 603 8.38 -29.00 -2.31
C SER A 603 9.29 -28.13 -3.19
N GLY A 604 8.74 -27.32 -4.08
CA GLY A 604 9.45 -26.49 -5.04
C GLY A 604 9.24 -26.93 -6.49
N ASN A 605 9.67 -26.09 -7.44
CA ASN A 605 9.46 -26.37 -8.86
C ASN A 605 10.41 -27.44 -9.42
N THR A 606 9.93 -28.19 -10.43
CA THR A 606 10.67 -29.30 -11.03
C THR A 606 11.92 -28.84 -11.80
N SER A 607 11.99 -27.61 -12.25
CA SER A 607 13.06 -27.08 -13.12
C SER A 607 14.34 -26.67 -12.37
N GLY A 608 14.65 -27.26 -11.22
CA GLY A 608 15.92 -27.09 -10.51
C GLY A 608 15.87 -26.28 -9.22
N ASN A 609 14.73 -25.73 -8.87
CA ASN A 609 14.47 -25.08 -7.57
C ASN A 609 13.57 -25.99 -6.72
N ASN A 610 14.04 -27.18 -6.41
CA ASN A 610 13.31 -28.15 -5.62
C ASN A 610 14.14 -28.66 -4.45
N SER A 611 13.49 -28.99 -3.38
CA SER A 611 14.11 -29.44 -2.14
C SER A 611 14.26 -30.97 -2.07
N CYS A 612 13.56 -31.69 -2.94
CA CYS A 612 13.55 -33.16 -2.98
C CYS A 612 13.33 -33.65 -4.43
N ASP A 613 13.21 -34.95 -4.65
CA ASP A 613 13.01 -35.54 -5.99
C ASP A 613 11.52 -35.84 -6.32
N TYR A 614 10.58 -35.22 -5.59
CA TYR A 614 9.17 -35.26 -5.96
C TYR A 614 8.85 -34.21 -7.03
N PRO A 615 8.11 -34.59 -8.09
CA PRO A 615 7.64 -33.59 -9.06
C PRO A 615 6.74 -32.54 -8.38
N GLU A 616 6.81 -31.28 -8.84
CA GLU A 616 5.93 -30.22 -8.38
C GLU A 616 4.45 -30.58 -8.56
N ASN A 617 3.59 -30.02 -7.73
CA ASN A 617 2.14 -30.20 -7.86
C ASN A 617 1.68 -31.66 -7.78
N THR A 618 2.38 -32.52 -7.04
CA THR A 618 1.99 -33.91 -6.74
C THR A 618 1.65 -34.08 -5.27
N ILE A 619 0.87 -35.10 -4.95
CA ILE A 619 0.49 -35.41 -3.55
C ILE A 619 1.74 -35.61 -2.69
N GLU A 620 2.74 -36.32 -3.20
CA GLU A 620 3.99 -36.59 -2.48
C GLU A 620 4.77 -35.31 -2.20
N SER A 621 4.80 -34.36 -3.15
CA SER A 621 5.41 -33.04 -2.98
C SER A 621 4.71 -32.24 -1.88
N PHE A 622 3.39 -32.27 -1.84
CA PHE A 622 2.58 -31.59 -0.81
C PHE A 622 2.78 -32.19 0.58
N LEU A 623 2.73 -33.50 0.68
CA LEU A 623 2.93 -34.20 1.96
C LEU A 623 4.35 -33.98 2.49
N PHE A 624 5.36 -34.01 1.62
CA PHE A 624 6.73 -33.69 2.00
C PHE A 624 6.87 -32.25 2.51
N ALA A 625 6.22 -31.29 1.86
CA ALA A 625 6.24 -29.90 2.31
C ALA A 625 5.66 -29.76 3.73
N TYR A 626 4.51 -30.37 4.02
CA TYR A 626 3.94 -30.34 5.36
C TYR A 626 4.80 -31.06 6.41
N GLN A 627 5.41 -32.21 6.07
CA GLN A 627 6.33 -32.92 6.93
C GLN A 627 7.60 -32.10 7.21
N SER A 628 8.02 -31.30 6.24
CA SER A 628 9.14 -30.36 6.37
C SER A 628 8.79 -29.07 7.12
N GLY A 629 7.60 -28.94 7.68
CA GLY A 629 7.22 -27.83 8.53
C GLY A 629 6.47 -26.70 7.83
N ALA A 630 6.09 -26.88 6.56
CA ALA A 630 5.21 -25.90 5.90
C ALA A 630 3.90 -25.73 6.68
N ARG A 631 3.46 -24.50 6.84
CA ARG A 631 2.14 -24.17 7.39
C ARG A 631 1.06 -24.21 6.32
N ALA A 632 1.44 -23.88 5.09
CA ALA A 632 0.63 -24.02 3.89
C ALA A 632 1.39 -24.72 2.77
N ILE A 633 0.65 -25.23 1.81
CA ILE A 633 1.13 -25.55 0.47
C ILE A 633 0.48 -24.60 -0.52
N GLU A 634 1.20 -24.24 -1.56
CA GLU A 634 0.65 -23.55 -2.71
C GLU A 634 0.50 -24.56 -3.84
N ILE A 635 -0.61 -24.46 -4.58
CA ILE A 635 -0.98 -25.35 -5.69
C ILE A 635 -1.52 -24.53 -6.85
N ASP A 636 -1.33 -25.04 -8.06
CA ASP A 636 -1.81 -24.44 -9.30
C ASP A 636 -2.97 -25.26 -9.89
N VAL A 637 -4.10 -24.64 -10.16
CA VAL A 637 -5.27 -25.36 -10.72
C VAL A 637 -5.68 -24.85 -12.09
N HIS A 638 -6.03 -25.79 -12.96
CA HIS A 638 -6.63 -25.58 -14.29
C HIS A 638 -7.90 -26.40 -14.47
N LEU A 639 -8.86 -25.83 -15.21
CA LEU A 639 -10.07 -26.53 -15.61
C LEU A 639 -9.79 -27.44 -16.79
N THR A 640 -10.10 -28.76 -16.65
CA THR A 640 -9.97 -29.74 -17.70
C THR A 640 -11.18 -29.77 -18.67
N LYS A 641 -11.09 -30.51 -19.75
CA LYS A 641 -12.17 -30.67 -20.74
C LYS A 641 -13.48 -31.21 -20.12
N ASP A 642 -13.36 -32.10 -19.15
CA ASP A 642 -14.49 -32.72 -18.44
C ASP A 642 -14.89 -31.98 -17.18
N ASN A 643 -14.53 -30.69 -17.08
CA ASN A 643 -14.88 -29.80 -15.97
C ASN A 643 -14.41 -30.32 -14.61
N LYS A 644 -13.18 -30.78 -14.52
CA LYS A 644 -12.46 -31.13 -13.29
C LYS A 644 -11.33 -30.16 -13.06
N LEU A 645 -10.82 -30.08 -11.84
CA LEU A 645 -9.64 -29.27 -11.53
C LEU A 645 -8.41 -30.17 -11.48
N ALA A 646 -7.54 -30.04 -12.45
CA ALA A 646 -6.21 -30.65 -12.45
C ALA A 646 -5.21 -29.73 -11.74
N ILE A 647 -4.35 -30.31 -10.91
CA ILE A 647 -3.29 -29.55 -10.22
C ILE A 647 -2.02 -29.63 -11.07
N ILE A 648 -1.73 -28.55 -11.79
CA ILE A 648 -0.57 -28.40 -12.68
C ILE A 648 -0.33 -26.90 -12.94
N HIS A 649 0.92 -26.48 -13.04
CA HIS A 649 1.23 -25.05 -13.21
C HIS A 649 0.98 -24.53 -14.63
N ASN A 650 1.48 -25.24 -15.67
CA ASN A 650 1.33 -24.80 -17.05
C ASN A 650 0.00 -25.28 -17.65
N ASP A 651 -0.46 -24.59 -18.67
CA ASP A 651 -1.63 -24.97 -19.46
C ASP A 651 -1.43 -26.22 -20.34
N SER A 652 -0.18 -26.73 -20.41
CA SER A 652 0.21 -27.93 -21.10
C SER A 652 1.15 -28.80 -20.25
N THR A 653 1.24 -30.10 -20.63
CA THR A 653 2.10 -31.08 -19.96
C THR A 653 3.54 -31.10 -20.50
N ASP A 654 3.90 -30.23 -21.44
CA ASP A 654 5.12 -30.29 -22.25
C ASP A 654 6.42 -30.34 -21.44
N GLU A 655 6.46 -29.67 -20.30
CA GLU A 655 7.64 -29.60 -19.44
C GLU A 655 7.69 -30.69 -18.36
N TYR A 656 6.56 -31.36 -18.11
CA TYR A 656 6.36 -32.26 -16.98
C TYR A 656 6.45 -33.73 -17.34
N THR A 657 6.55 -34.09 -18.63
CA THR A 657 6.53 -35.44 -19.10
C THR A 657 7.50 -35.67 -20.26
N ASP A 658 7.39 -36.80 -20.93
CA ASP A 658 8.13 -37.12 -22.13
C ASP A 658 7.51 -36.53 -23.42
N ALA A 659 8.19 -36.71 -24.53
CA ALA A 659 7.76 -36.19 -25.83
C ALA A 659 6.46 -36.82 -26.40
N LEU A 660 6.00 -37.94 -25.84
CA LEU A 660 4.83 -38.66 -26.32
C LEU A 660 3.54 -38.25 -25.64
N HIS A 661 3.62 -37.62 -24.46
CA HIS A 661 2.47 -37.33 -23.61
C HIS A 661 2.23 -35.83 -23.47
N LYS A 662 2.29 -35.11 -24.60
CA LYS A 662 2.06 -33.67 -24.64
C LYS A 662 0.59 -33.33 -24.84
N TYR A 663 -0.04 -32.79 -23.81
CA TYR A 663 -1.47 -32.48 -23.78
C TYR A 663 -1.70 -31.04 -23.36
N THR A 664 -2.73 -30.41 -23.92
CA THR A 664 -3.27 -29.15 -23.41
C THR A 664 -4.36 -29.48 -22.38
N VAL A 665 -4.23 -28.95 -21.17
CA VAL A 665 -5.10 -29.26 -20.02
C VAL A 665 -6.58 -29.00 -20.34
N ALA A 666 -6.90 -27.81 -20.86
CA ALA A 666 -8.26 -27.39 -21.16
C ALA A 666 -8.98 -28.27 -22.24
N THR A 667 -8.25 -29.04 -23.03
CA THR A 667 -8.79 -29.90 -24.10
C THR A 667 -8.68 -31.38 -23.79
N THR A 668 -8.14 -31.75 -22.63
CA THR A 668 -7.88 -33.14 -22.21
C THR A 668 -8.71 -33.48 -20.97
N ASN A 669 -9.24 -34.70 -20.90
CA ASN A 669 -9.93 -35.14 -19.70
C ASN A 669 -8.93 -35.40 -18.56
N LEU A 670 -9.35 -35.21 -17.31
CA LEU A 670 -8.51 -35.46 -16.16
C LEU A 670 -7.93 -36.88 -16.13
N GLU A 671 -8.75 -37.90 -16.41
CA GLU A 671 -8.32 -39.28 -16.41
C GLU A 671 -7.14 -39.56 -17.39
N ASP A 672 -7.09 -38.82 -18.51
CA ASP A 672 -6.00 -38.97 -19.49
C ASP A 672 -4.73 -38.25 -19.02
N LEU A 673 -4.86 -37.10 -18.32
CA LEU A 673 -3.76 -36.38 -17.68
C LEU A 673 -3.13 -37.20 -16.55
N GLN A 674 -3.93 -37.95 -15.78
CA GLN A 674 -3.47 -38.78 -14.67
C GLN A 674 -2.67 -40.02 -15.11
N LYS A 675 -2.79 -40.43 -16.38
CA LYS A 675 -2.10 -41.60 -16.91
C LYS A 675 -0.71 -41.33 -17.47
N ILE A 676 -0.30 -40.11 -17.58
CA ILE A 676 1.02 -39.77 -18.14
C ILE A 676 2.13 -39.94 -17.08
N PRO A 677 3.34 -40.36 -17.50
CA PRO A 677 4.47 -40.35 -16.57
C PRO A 677 4.94 -38.94 -16.30
N LEU A 678 5.42 -38.68 -15.10
CA LEU A 678 5.93 -37.38 -14.72
C LEU A 678 7.46 -37.35 -14.65
N LYS A 679 8.03 -36.18 -14.92
CA LYS A 679 9.45 -35.91 -14.82
C LYS A 679 9.76 -35.43 -13.40
N THR A 680 10.70 -36.12 -12.74
CA THR A 680 11.21 -35.67 -11.41
C THR A 680 12.21 -34.53 -11.56
N PRO A 681 12.52 -33.78 -10.48
CA PRO A 681 13.60 -32.78 -10.49
C PRO A 681 14.96 -33.32 -10.95
N SER A 682 15.27 -34.59 -10.67
CA SER A 682 16.49 -35.27 -11.18
C SER A 682 16.43 -35.59 -12.70
N GLY A 683 15.30 -35.35 -13.34
CA GLY A 683 15.10 -35.59 -14.77
C GLY A 683 14.62 -37.01 -15.11
N LYS A 684 14.34 -37.87 -14.13
CA LYS A 684 13.78 -39.20 -14.31
C LYS A 684 12.31 -39.09 -14.74
N ILE A 685 11.91 -39.81 -15.83
CA ILE A 685 10.51 -39.96 -16.23
C ILE A 685 9.97 -41.21 -15.55
N THR A 686 8.86 -41.12 -14.84
CA THR A 686 8.29 -42.21 -14.06
C THR A 686 6.77 -42.17 -13.98
N TYR A 687 6.14 -43.31 -13.85
CA TYR A 687 4.70 -43.48 -13.54
C TYR A 687 4.44 -43.60 -12.02
N ASP A 688 5.47 -43.40 -11.20
CA ASP A 688 5.32 -43.45 -9.74
C ASP A 688 4.49 -42.28 -9.19
N TYR A 689 4.34 -41.23 -9.98
CA TYR A 689 3.61 -40.00 -9.68
C TYR A 689 2.61 -39.68 -10.78
N HIS A 690 1.56 -38.90 -10.47
CA HIS A 690 0.58 -38.45 -11.46
C HIS A 690 0.13 -37.01 -11.17
N ILE A 691 -0.53 -36.38 -12.12
CA ILE A 691 -1.20 -35.09 -11.97
C ILE A 691 -2.45 -35.29 -11.13
N PRO A 692 -2.54 -34.78 -9.87
CA PRO A 692 -3.72 -35.03 -9.05
C PRO A 692 -4.87 -34.08 -9.41
N SER A 693 -6.08 -34.46 -9.02
CA SER A 693 -7.18 -33.50 -8.97
C SER A 693 -7.18 -32.73 -7.65
N PHE A 694 -7.91 -31.62 -7.63
CA PHE A 694 -8.09 -30.86 -6.38
C PHE A 694 -8.87 -31.66 -5.33
N GLU A 695 -9.88 -32.42 -5.76
CA GLU A 695 -10.61 -33.35 -4.87
C GLU A 695 -9.68 -34.40 -4.27
N GLU A 696 -8.85 -35.06 -5.08
CA GLU A 696 -7.91 -36.08 -4.64
C GLU A 696 -6.92 -35.54 -3.59
N LEU A 697 -6.43 -34.32 -3.78
CA LEU A 697 -5.59 -33.66 -2.78
C LEU A 697 -6.35 -33.49 -1.45
N LEU A 698 -7.58 -32.95 -1.47
CA LEU A 698 -8.35 -32.72 -0.25
C LEU A 698 -8.70 -34.03 0.45
N GLU A 699 -8.94 -35.11 -0.31
CA GLU A 699 -9.13 -36.47 0.23
C GLU A 699 -7.88 -37.01 0.91
N SER A 700 -6.69 -36.81 0.30
CA SER A 700 -5.41 -37.25 0.85
C SER A 700 -5.03 -36.54 2.14
N LEU A 701 -5.52 -35.33 2.34
CA LEU A 701 -5.30 -34.50 3.51
C LEU A 701 -6.40 -34.64 4.59
N ASN A 702 -7.35 -35.57 4.42
CA ASN A 702 -8.44 -35.77 5.36
C ASN A 702 -7.98 -36.60 6.56
N SER A 703 -7.12 -36.00 7.38
CA SER A 703 -6.67 -36.58 8.66
C SER A 703 -6.34 -35.51 9.67
N ASP A 704 -6.33 -35.84 10.96
CA ASP A 704 -5.98 -34.95 12.06
C ASP A 704 -4.57 -34.37 11.97
N LEU A 705 -3.67 -35.04 11.22
CA LEU A 705 -2.32 -34.55 10.97
C LEU A 705 -2.28 -33.19 10.25
N TYR A 706 -3.30 -32.92 9.46
CA TYR A 706 -3.35 -31.71 8.62
C TYR A 706 -4.42 -30.70 9.09
N LYS A 707 -5.05 -30.90 10.24
CA LYS A 707 -6.06 -29.99 10.77
C LYS A 707 -5.58 -28.54 10.97
N ASP A 708 -4.29 -28.36 11.24
CA ASP A 708 -3.63 -27.06 11.43
C ASP A 708 -2.86 -26.58 10.18
N LYS A 709 -3.23 -27.07 9.00
CA LYS A 709 -2.62 -26.72 7.71
C LYS A 709 -3.60 -25.98 6.82
N THR A 710 -3.07 -25.13 5.93
CA THR A 710 -3.83 -24.37 4.94
C THR A 710 -3.33 -24.64 3.53
N ILE A 711 -4.13 -24.27 2.54
CA ILE A 711 -3.80 -24.40 1.11
C ILE A 711 -3.97 -23.02 0.46
N VAL A 712 -2.99 -22.62 -0.33
CA VAL A 712 -3.04 -21.46 -1.23
C VAL A 712 -3.26 -21.99 -2.63
N VAL A 713 -4.38 -21.62 -3.26
CA VAL A 713 -4.80 -22.14 -4.57
C VAL A 713 -4.66 -21.06 -5.62
N GLU A 714 -3.71 -21.26 -6.56
CA GLU A 714 -3.58 -20.37 -7.71
C GLU A 714 -4.52 -20.79 -8.84
N LEU A 715 -5.33 -19.85 -9.30
CA LEU A 715 -6.24 -20.01 -10.43
C LEU A 715 -5.54 -19.55 -11.70
N LYS A 716 -5.00 -20.52 -12.47
CA LYS A 716 -4.09 -20.26 -13.60
C LYS A 716 -4.79 -19.84 -14.89
N ASP A 717 -5.97 -20.37 -15.16
CA ASP A 717 -6.62 -20.21 -16.47
C ASP A 717 -7.51 -18.95 -16.60
N GLY A 718 -7.59 -18.14 -15.57
CA GLY A 718 -8.34 -16.89 -15.57
C GLY A 718 -9.86 -17.03 -15.70
N LYS A 719 -10.41 -18.24 -15.59
CA LYS A 719 -11.84 -18.49 -15.76
C LYS A 719 -12.58 -18.44 -14.43
N VAL A 720 -13.72 -17.79 -14.44
CA VAL A 720 -14.57 -17.70 -13.25
C VAL A 720 -15.15 -19.06 -12.86
N GLU A 721 -15.38 -19.95 -13.82
CA GLU A 721 -15.84 -21.31 -13.60
C GLU A 721 -14.85 -22.13 -12.77
N THR A 722 -13.55 -21.95 -13.02
CA THR A 722 -12.46 -22.58 -12.23
C THR A 722 -12.51 -22.11 -10.79
N GLY A 723 -12.65 -20.81 -10.56
CA GLY A 723 -12.77 -20.23 -9.22
C GLY A 723 -14.01 -20.71 -8.47
N LYS A 724 -15.18 -20.69 -9.12
CA LYS A 724 -16.44 -21.18 -8.53
C LYS A 724 -16.35 -22.65 -8.16
N LEU A 725 -15.86 -23.49 -9.07
CA LEU A 725 -15.71 -24.91 -8.83
C LEU A 725 -14.73 -25.18 -7.68
N ALA A 726 -13.63 -24.45 -7.60
CA ALA A 726 -12.66 -24.59 -6.52
C ALA A 726 -13.28 -24.22 -5.15
N ILE A 727 -14.08 -23.15 -5.07
CA ILE A 727 -14.80 -22.77 -3.86
C ILE A 727 -15.79 -23.88 -3.44
N ASP A 728 -16.56 -24.41 -4.40
CA ASP A 728 -17.59 -25.44 -4.12
C ASP A 728 -16.93 -26.76 -3.65
N ILE A 729 -15.82 -27.16 -4.27
CA ILE A 729 -15.04 -28.33 -3.84
C ILE A 729 -14.48 -28.08 -2.42
N ALA A 730 -13.89 -26.93 -2.15
CA ALA A 730 -13.37 -26.59 -0.83
C ALA A 730 -14.46 -26.68 0.26
N LYS A 731 -15.65 -26.17 -0.03
CA LYS A 731 -16.82 -26.28 0.87
C LYS A 731 -17.27 -27.72 1.06
N LYS A 732 -17.37 -28.48 -0.01
CA LYS A 732 -17.78 -29.89 0.01
C LYS A 732 -16.88 -30.76 0.89
N TYR A 733 -15.57 -30.51 0.85
CA TYR A 733 -14.56 -31.28 1.58
C TYR A 733 -14.22 -30.69 2.96
N GLY A 734 -14.90 -29.60 3.40
CA GLY A 734 -14.67 -28.98 4.71
C GLY A 734 -13.35 -28.19 4.81
N TRP A 735 -12.75 -27.81 3.69
CA TRP A 735 -11.51 -27.07 3.65
C TRP A 735 -11.68 -25.56 3.48
N TYR A 736 -12.88 -25.08 3.24
CA TYR A 736 -13.15 -23.68 2.91
C TYR A 736 -12.54 -22.68 3.91
N ASN A 737 -12.62 -22.97 5.22
CA ASN A 737 -12.04 -22.14 6.28
C ASN A 737 -10.49 -22.17 6.33
N ARG A 738 -9.85 -22.96 5.49
CA ARG A 738 -8.40 -23.17 5.46
C ARG A 738 -7.78 -22.95 4.08
N ILE A 739 -8.52 -22.32 3.16
CA ILE A 739 -8.07 -22.05 1.81
C ILE A 739 -8.03 -20.54 1.54
N THR A 740 -6.94 -20.09 0.92
CA THR A 740 -6.80 -18.77 0.31
C THR A 740 -6.58 -18.95 -1.18
N PHE A 741 -7.28 -18.17 -1.99
CA PHE A 741 -7.08 -18.17 -3.45
C PHE A 741 -6.13 -17.06 -3.87
N ILE A 742 -5.38 -17.29 -4.95
CA ILE A 742 -4.52 -16.30 -5.58
C ILE A 742 -4.69 -16.34 -7.10
N THR A 743 -4.52 -15.22 -7.77
CA THR A 743 -4.60 -15.14 -9.24
C THR A 743 -3.89 -13.91 -9.79
N PHE A 744 -3.34 -13.99 -10.99
CA PHE A 744 -2.83 -12.84 -11.76
C PHE A 744 -3.93 -12.03 -12.47
N SER A 745 -5.20 -12.43 -12.35
CA SER A 745 -6.33 -11.74 -12.95
C SER A 745 -7.12 -10.96 -11.90
N ALA A 746 -7.01 -9.64 -11.91
CA ALA A 746 -7.76 -8.77 -11.01
C ALA A 746 -9.28 -8.91 -11.21
N SER A 747 -9.72 -9.06 -12.48
CA SER A 747 -11.13 -9.29 -12.81
C SER A 747 -11.64 -10.62 -12.27
N LEU A 748 -10.85 -11.69 -12.33
CA LEU A 748 -11.22 -12.97 -11.74
C LEU A 748 -11.36 -12.87 -10.22
N ALA A 749 -10.42 -12.19 -9.55
CA ALA A 749 -10.48 -11.98 -8.11
C ALA A 749 -11.79 -11.25 -7.71
N THR A 750 -12.16 -10.22 -8.45
CA THR A 750 -13.44 -9.50 -8.24
C THR A 750 -14.65 -10.41 -8.47
N MET A 751 -14.69 -11.16 -9.58
CA MET A 751 -15.79 -12.07 -9.88
C MET A 751 -15.93 -13.21 -8.85
N MET A 752 -14.84 -13.67 -8.25
CA MET A 752 -14.89 -14.63 -7.15
C MET A 752 -15.56 -14.03 -5.91
N ARG A 753 -15.23 -12.78 -5.58
CA ARG A 753 -15.86 -12.04 -4.49
C ARG A 753 -17.35 -11.78 -4.74
N GLU A 754 -17.76 -11.56 -5.98
CA GLU A 754 -19.16 -11.45 -6.36
C GLU A 754 -19.90 -12.79 -6.20
N TYR A 755 -19.25 -13.91 -6.53
CA TYR A 755 -19.83 -15.25 -6.35
C TYR A 755 -19.94 -15.62 -4.87
N ASP A 756 -18.90 -15.38 -4.11
CA ASP A 756 -18.85 -15.64 -2.66
C ASP A 756 -18.17 -14.47 -1.94
N PRO A 757 -18.96 -13.56 -1.34
CA PRO A 757 -18.40 -12.42 -0.62
C PRO A 757 -17.48 -12.76 0.56
N ALA A 758 -17.53 -13.98 1.08
CA ALA A 758 -16.68 -14.46 2.17
C ALA A 758 -15.36 -15.08 1.69
N VAL A 759 -15.17 -15.27 0.37
CA VAL A 759 -13.95 -15.89 -0.15
C VAL A 759 -12.73 -15.00 0.09
N GLN A 760 -11.66 -15.58 0.55
CA GLN A 760 -10.37 -14.90 0.57
C GLN A 760 -9.64 -15.13 -0.75
N VAL A 761 -9.39 -14.06 -1.46
CA VAL A 761 -8.65 -14.05 -2.72
C VAL A 761 -7.64 -12.91 -2.72
N SER A 762 -6.42 -13.18 -3.20
CA SER A 762 -5.37 -12.19 -3.35
C SER A 762 -4.94 -12.05 -4.80
N TYR A 763 -4.71 -10.81 -5.21
CA TYR A 763 -4.17 -10.50 -6.53
C TYR A 763 -2.64 -10.61 -6.51
N LEU A 764 -2.12 -11.42 -7.43
CA LEU A 764 -0.69 -11.54 -7.66
C LEU A 764 -0.21 -10.36 -8.51
N ASN A 765 0.57 -9.47 -7.91
CA ASN A 765 1.10 -8.30 -8.59
C ASN A 765 2.62 -8.21 -8.42
N THR A 766 3.28 -7.57 -9.36
CA THR A 766 4.74 -7.44 -9.39
C THR A 766 5.23 -6.02 -9.09
N VAL A 767 4.34 -5.07 -8.85
CA VAL A 767 4.69 -3.64 -8.81
C VAL A 767 4.43 -3.08 -7.41
N TYR A 768 5.45 -3.07 -6.57
CA TYR A 768 5.45 -2.29 -5.33
C TYR A 768 6.83 -1.69 -5.13
N ARG A 769 6.97 -0.45 -5.54
CA ARG A 769 8.18 0.33 -5.34
C ARG A 769 8.01 1.29 -4.16
N ASN A 770 9.09 1.91 -3.79
CA ASN A 770 9.35 2.73 -2.63
C ASN A 770 8.57 4.04 -2.57
N ASN A 771 7.33 4.10 -3.06
CA ASN A 771 6.59 5.33 -2.92
C ASN A 771 5.17 5.03 -2.38
N ASN A 772 4.75 5.86 -1.47
CA ASN A 772 3.48 5.76 -0.80
C ASN A 772 2.31 5.86 -1.78
N GLU A 773 2.47 6.60 -2.86
CA GLU A 773 1.44 6.78 -3.88
C GLU A 773 1.20 5.50 -4.68
N GLU A 774 2.25 4.82 -5.16
CA GLU A 774 2.10 3.53 -5.85
C GLU A 774 1.47 2.47 -4.94
N TYR A 775 1.92 2.41 -3.68
CA TYR A 775 1.33 1.53 -2.68
C TYR A 775 -0.17 1.82 -2.53
N TRP A 776 -0.52 3.09 -2.31
CA TRP A 776 -1.90 3.48 -2.03
C TRP A 776 -2.82 3.28 -3.22
N ASN A 777 -2.37 3.59 -4.43
CA ASN A 777 -3.11 3.33 -5.66
C ASN A 777 -3.38 1.83 -5.85
N SER A 778 -2.39 1.00 -5.58
CA SER A 778 -2.53 -0.45 -5.64
C SER A 778 -3.50 -0.97 -4.57
N VAL A 779 -3.36 -0.51 -3.34
CA VAL A 779 -4.26 -0.88 -2.23
C VAL A 779 -5.69 -0.45 -2.52
N ASN A 780 -5.91 0.79 -2.93
CA ASN A 780 -7.25 1.32 -3.21
C ASN A 780 -7.95 0.58 -4.35
N SER A 781 -7.22 0.18 -5.39
CA SER A 781 -7.82 -0.57 -6.51
C SER A 781 -8.40 -1.92 -6.07
N PHE A 782 -7.91 -2.50 -4.97
CA PHE A 782 -8.36 -3.79 -4.46
C PHE A 782 -9.21 -3.72 -3.19
N LEU A 783 -9.09 -2.67 -2.38
CA LEU A 783 -9.92 -2.49 -1.18
C LEU A 783 -11.40 -2.51 -1.49
N SER A 784 -11.83 -1.85 -2.56
CA SER A 784 -13.23 -1.77 -2.96
C SER A 784 -13.84 -3.14 -3.34
N SER A 785 -13.02 -4.07 -3.82
CA SER A 785 -13.42 -5.44 -4.15
C SER A 785 -13.14 -6.44 -3.02
N GLY A 786 -12.47 -6.01 -1.95
CA GLY A 786 -12.09 -6.88 -0.83
C GLY A 786 -11.02 -7.91 -1.22
N VAL A 787 -10.18 -7.60 -2.19
CA VAL A 787 -9.11 -8.46 -2.68
C VAL A 787 -7.82 -8.18 -1.91
N GLY A 788 -7.14 -9.20 -1.43
CA GLY A 788 -5.83 -9.12 -0.82
C GLY A 788 -4.70 -8.95 -1.85
N LEU A 789 -3.48 -8.77 -1.37
CA LEU A 789 -2.30 -8.56 -2.20
C LEU A 789 -1.23 -9.62 -1.96
N ALA A 790 -0.66 -10.14 -3.05
CA ALA A 790 0.51 -11.01 -3.02
C ALA A 790 1.54 -10.49 -4.01
N SER A 791 2.77 -10.29 -3.56
CA SER A 791 3.79 -9.59 -4.33
C SER A 791 5.04 -10.42 -4.57
N GLN A 792 5.69 -10.17 -5.71
CA GLN A 792 6.98 -10.74 -5.99
C GLN A 792 8.05 -10.17 -5.05
N LEU A 793 8.88 -11.05 -4.47
CA LEU A 793 9.90 -10.70 -3.48
C LEU A 793 10.79 -9.53 -3.88
N SER A 794 11.24 -9.49 -5.13
CA SER A 794 12.20 -8.50 -5.60
C SER A 794 11.62 -7.09 -5.80
N THR A 795 10.31 -6.93 -5.64
CA THR A 795 9.62 -5.67 -5.95
C THR A 795 9.09 -4.96 -4.71
N VAL A 796 9.13 -5.61 -3.54
CA VAL A 796 8.63 -5.02 -2.29
C VAL A 796 9.77 -4.44 -1.49
N SER A 797 9.68 -3.15 -1.18
CA SER A 797 10.66 -2.46 -0.36
C SER A 797 10.40 -2.63 1.14
N LYS A 798 11.38 -2.24 1.94
CA LYS A 798 11.25 -2.16 3.40
C LYS A 798 10.09 -1.23 3.79
N GLU A 799 10.05 -0.07 3.18
CA GLU A 799 9.04 0.97 3.44
C GLU A 799 7.63 0.46 3.12
N ALA A 800 7.44 -0.21 1.98
CA ALA A 800 6.16 -0.81 1.62
C ALA A 800 5.68 -1.86 2.64
N LEU A 801 6.59 -2.66 3.19
CA LEU A 801 6.25 -3.62 4.26
C LEU A 801 5.86 -2.92 5.56
N GLN A 802 6.59 -1.88 5.95
CA GLN A 802 6.31 -1.12 7.18
C GLN A 802 4.98 -0.38 7.07
N GLU A 803 4.75 0.31 5.96
CA GLU A 803 3.49 0.98 5.65
C GLU A 803 2.29 0.01 5.67
N SER A 804 2.49 -1.20 5.14
CA SER A 804 1.47 -2.25 5.13
C SER A 804 1.17 -2.79 6.52
N ASN A 805 2.21 -3.08 7.31
CA ASN A 805 2.06 -3.59 8.66
C ASN A 805 1.30 -2.61 9.54
N ALA A 806 1.63 -1.32 9.47
CA ALA A 806 0.97 -0.27 10.22
C ALA A 806 -0.53 -0.13 9.85
N ARG A 807 -0.89 -0.45 8.61
CA ARG A 807 -2.28 -0.38 8.12
C ARG A 807 -3.02 -1.71 8.18
N GLY A 808 -2.42 -2.73 8.79
CA GLY A 808 -3.01 -4.05 8.88
C GLY A 808 -3.17 -4.77 7.54
N GLN A 809 -2.34 -4.41 6.56
CA GLN A 809 -2.26 -5.14 5.29
C GLN A 809 -1.21 -6.24 5.41
N ILE A 810 -1.55 -7.44 4.92
CA ILE A 810 -0.61 -8.55 4.88
C ILE A 810 -0.15 -8.72 3.44
N TYR A 811 1.17 -8.63 3.23
CA TYR A 811 1.79 -9.03 1.99
C TYR A 811 2.18 -10.49 2.05
N TRP A 812 1.79 -11.23 1.02
CA TRP A 812 2.27 -12.58 0.79
C TRP A 812 3.39 -12.53 -0.24
N LEU A 813 4.64 -12.69 0.20
CA LEU A 813 5.80 -12.58 -0.68
C LEU A 813 6.16 -13.91 -1.34
N TRP A 814 6.48 -13.88 -2.63
CA TRP A 814 6.84 -15.04 -3.45
C TRP A 814 7.91 -14.69 -4.48
N THR A 815 8.74 -15.61 -4.91
CA THR A 815 9.06 -16.94 -4.42
C THR A 815 10.50 -16.96 -3.94
N PHE A 816 10.72 -17.41 -2.71
CA PHE A 816 12.08 -17.52 -2.17
C PHE A 816 12.75 -18.80 -2.66
N ASN A 817 13.98 -18.67 -3.18
CA ASN A 817 14.82 -19.76 -3.65
C ASN A 817 16.01 -19.97 -2.72
N LYS A 818 16.77 -21.01 -2.98
CA LYS A 818 17.93 -21.41 -2.16
C LYS A 818 18.99 -20.32 -1.99
N GLY A 819 19.10 -19.37 -2.91
CA GLY A 819 20.04 -18.24 -2.82
C GLY A 819 19.51 -17.01 -2.10
N ASP A 820 18.24 -16.98 -1.74
CA ASP A 820 17.52 -15.75 -1.33
C ASP A 820 17.47 -15.54 0.20
N TYR A 821 18.31 -16.24 0.98
CA TYR A 821 18.22 -16.20 2.45
C TYR A 821 18.40 -14.83 3.05
N SER A 822 19.36 -14.05 2.56
CA SER A 822 19.59 -12.70 3.06
C SER A 822 18.34 -11.84 2.86
N SER A 823 17.73 -11.97 1.68
CA SER A 823 16.48 -11.29 1.36
C SER A 823 15.32 -11.79 2.23
N LEU A 824 15.18 -13.10 2.42
CA LEU A 824 14.16 -13.67 3.30
C LEU A 824 14.26 -13.15 4.73
N ILE A 825 15.45 -13.19 5.32
CA ILE A 825 15.68 -12.70 6.68
C ILE A 825 15.42 -11.20 6.76
N THR A 826 15.88 -10.42 5.77
CA THR A 826 15.60 -8.99 5.71
C THR A 826 14.09 -8.70 5.70
N HIS A 827 13.33 -9.43 4.91
CA HIS A 827 11.88 -9.25 4.86
C HIS A 827 11.18 -9.69 6.15
N ILE A 828 11.62 -10.77 6.78
CA ILE A 828 11.13 -11.18 8.11
C ILE A 828 11.38 -10.06 9.13
N LEU A 829 12.60 -9.52 9.19
CA LEU A 829 12.96 -8.42 10.08
C LEU A 829 12.21 -7.12 9.76
N ASN A 830 11.85 -6.90 8.51
CA ASN A 830 10.98 -5.79 8.11
C ASN A 830 9.48 -6.07 8.35
N GLY A 831 9.17 -7.16 9.05
CA GLY A 831 7.81 -7.46 9.49
C GLY A 831 6.97 -8.28 8.53
N ASN A 832 7.55 -8.85 7.47
CA ASN A 832 6.81 -9.77 6.62
C ASN A 832 6.41 -11.03 7.40
N MET A 833 5.12 -11.35 7.36
CA MET A 833 4.55 -12.46 8.11
C MET A 833 4.19 -13.68 7.25
N ALA A 834 4.09 -13.54 5.92
CA ALA A 834 3.70 -14.63 5.03
C ALA A 834 4.57 -14.68 3.77
N PHE A 835 5.01 -15.87 3.39
CA PHE A 835 5.84 -16.05 2.20
C PHE A 835 5.76 -17.45 1.61
N THR A 836 6.05 -17.56 0.32
CA THR A 836 6.11 -18.81 -0.45
C THR A 836 7.56 -19.13 -0.81
N THR A 837 7.98 -20.38 -0.65
CA THR A 837 9.36 -20.81 -0.87
C THR A 837 9.45 -22.15 -1.61
N ASN A 838 10.48 -22.28 -2.44
CA ASN A 838 10.88 -23.55 -3.07
C ASN A 838 11.67 -24.48 -2.11
N TYR A 839 12.00 -24.00 -0.89
CA TYR A 839 12.88 -24.70 0.04
C TYR A 839 12.32 -24.72 1.47
N VAL A 840 11.09 -25.18 1.60
CA VAL A 840 10.36 -25.20 2.88
C VAL A 840 11.07 -26.01 3.97
N GLN A 841 11.85 -27.05 3.61
CA GLN A 841 12.60 -27.86 4.57
C GLN A 841 13.64 -27.07 5.38
N PHE A 842 14.06 -25.88 4.93
CA PHE A 842 14.93 -25.02 5.70
C PHE A 842 14.31 -24.50 6.98
N PHE A 843 12.99 -24.52 7.08
CA PHE A 843 12.28 -24.15 8.28
C PHE A 843 12.12 -25.30 9.27
N SER A 844 12.23 -26.56 8.80
CA SER A 844 11.84 -27.77 9.53
C SER A 844 12.32 -27.79 10.97
N GLU A 845 13.61 -27.59 11.20
CA GLU A 845 14.25 -27.67 12.53
C GLU A 845 14.41 -26.31 13.22
N ASN A 846 13.97 -25.22 12.57
CA ASN A 846 14.10 -23.90 13.14
C ASN A 846 13.06 -23.68 14.26
N LYS A 847 13.54 -23.28 15.42
CA LYS A 847 12.73 -23.03 16.61
C LYS A 847 12.07 -21.65 16.51
N TYR A 848 10.79 -21.54 16.85
CA TYR A 848 10.07 -20.28 16.69
C TYR A 848 9.31 -19.79 17.93
N LYS A 849 9.14 -20.65 18.95
CA LYS A 849 8.54 -20.27 20.23
C LYS A 849 9.07 -21.15 21.36
N LEU A 850 8.83 -20.69 22.60
CA LEU A 850 8.97 -21.47 23.82
C LEU A 850 7.60 -21.79 24.41
N ILE A 851 7.52 -22.95 25.06
CA ILE A 851 6.40 -23.38 25.89
C ILE A 851 6.94 -23.58 27.32
N PHE A 852 6.18 -23.00 28.25
CA PHE A 852 6.39 -23.25 29.68
C PHE A 852 5.08 -23.79 30.25
N ASP A 853 5.09 -25.05 30.68
CA ASP A 853 3.90 -25.81 31.10
C ASP A 853 3.89 -26.17 32.57
N GLU A 854 4.85 -25.61 33.35
CA GLU A 854 4.90 -25.82 34.78
C GLU A 854 4.06 -24.79 35.56
N SER A 855 3.30 -25.25 36.54
CA SER A 855 2.72 -24.37 37.56
C SER A 855 3.68 -24.14 38.68
N ILE A 856 4.04 -22.90 38.97
CA ILE A 856 5.00 -22.52 39.98
C ILE A 856 4.38 -21.65 41.06
N THR A 857 4.74 -21.98 42.30
CA THR A 857 4.50 -21.11 43.47
C THR A 857 5.85 -20.88 44.17
N LEU A 858 6.17 -19.61 44.40
CA LEU A 858 7.40 -19.20 45.08
C LEU A 858 7.11 -18.46 46.38
N GLN A 859 7.82 -18.79 47.44
CA GLN A 859 7.80 -18.02 48.68
C GLN A 859 8.80 -16.86 48.63
N ASN A 860 8.58 -15.82 49.43
CA ASN A 860 9.47 -14.65 49.51
C ASN A 860 10.91 -15.09 49.87
N GLY A 861 11.90 -14.60 49.14
CA GLY A 861 13.30 -14.92 49.27
C GLY A 861 13.71 -16.28 48.69
N VAL A 862 12.78 -17.04 48.11
CA VAL A 862 13.09 -18.36 47.50
C VAL A 862 13.43 -18.16 46.02
N SER A 863 14.47 -18.85 45.59
CA SER A 863 14.90 -18.91 44.19
C SER A 863 14.57 -20.25 43.56
N LYS A 864 14.18 -20.22 42.26
CA LYS A 864 13.94 -21.44 41.46
C LYS A 864 14.60 -21.30 40.10
N GLU A 865 15.23 -22.40 39.66
CA GLU A 865 15.72 -22.51 38.27
C GLU A 865 14.56 -22.90 37.34
N LEU A 866 14.50 -22.27 36.18
CA LEU A 866 13.47 -22.54 35.15
C LEU A 866 14.13 -23.10 33.89
N SER A 867 13.40 -23.98 33.22
CA SER A 867 13.65 -24.39 31.83
C SER A 867 12.38 -24.25 31.01
N ALA A 868 12.48 -24.33 29.70
CA ALA A 868 11.35 -24.27 28.83
C ALA A 868 11.53 -25.26 27.67
N LYS A 869 10.46 -25.55 26.95
CA LYS A 869 10.50 -26.35 25.71
C LYS A 869 10.42 -25.45 24.48
N SER A 870 11.40 -25.57 23.60
CA SER A 870 11.31 -24.92 22.27
C SER A 870 10.52 -25.80 21.32
N VAL A 871 9.81 -25.14 20.38
CA VAL A 871 9.02 -25.78 19.33
C VAL A 871 9.58 -25.40 17.97
N THR A 872 9.78 -26.39 17.12
CA THR A 872 10.24 -26.22 15.73
C THR A 872 9.08 -26.24 14.73
N TYR A 873 9.32 -25.82 13.50
CA TYR A 873 8.31 -25.83 12.44
C TYR A 873 7.79 -27.24 12.08
N ASN A 874 8.61 -28.30 12.28
CA ASN A 874 8.17 -29.66 12.12
C ASN A 874 7.51 -30.25 13.39
N ASN A 875 7.14 -29.39 14.37
CA ASN A 875 6.52 -29.73 15.65
C ASN A 875 7.39 -30.57 16.59
N SER A 876 8.71 -30.65 16.40
CA SER A 876 9.59 -31.25 17.38
C SER A 876 9.73 -30.31 18.59
N MET A 877 9.86 -30.91 19.78
CA MET A 877 10.08 -30.19 21.03
C MET A 877 11.44 -30.54 21.62
N CYS A 878 12.15 -29.53 22.10
CA CYS A 878 13.45 -29.69 22.76
C CYS A 878 13.44 -28.98 24.11
N GLU A 879 13.98 -29.62 25.14
CA GLU A 879 14.15 -28.99 26.44
C GLU A 879 15.31 -27.98 26.39
N GLU A 880 15.03 -26.74 26.79
CA GLU A 880 16.02 -25.65 26.85
C GLU A 880 16.30 -25.27 28.28
N LYS A 881 17.55 -25.50 28.71
CA LYS A 881 18.04 -25.13 30.03
C LYS A 881 18.79 -23.81 30.06
N ASP A 882 19.34 -23.43 28.91
CA ASP A 882 20.02 -22.15 28.71
C ASP A 882 18.97 -21.11 28.30
N VAL A 883 18.19 -20.64 29.26
CA VAL A 883 17.16 -19.63 29.10
C VAL A 883 17.47 -18.42 29.97
N GLU A 884 17.00 -17.29 29.55
CA GLU A 884 16.99 -16.01 30.28
C GLU A 884 15.56 -15.66 30.71
N ILE A 885 15.43 -15.10 31.92
CA ILE A 885 14.12 -14.68 32.45
C ILE A 885 14.02 -13.17 32.42
N ILE A 886 13.02 -12.64 31.69
CA ILE A 886 12.62 -11.24 31.73
C ILE A 886 11.53 -11.10 32.78
N VAL A 887 11.80 -10.37 33.86
CA VAL A 887 10.81 -10.08 34.91
C VAL A 887 10.08 -8.82 34.55
N LEU A 888 8.76 -8.91 34.42
CA LEU A 888 7.87 -7.78 34.08
C LEU A 888 7.36 -7.06 35.34
N SER A 889 7.19 -7.78 36.45
CA SER A 889 6.65 -7.25 37.72
C SER A 889 7.77 -6.85 38.68
N ASN A 890 7.46 -5.98 39.65
CA ASN A 890 8.47 -5.45 40.62
C ASN A 890 8.76 -6.35 41.82
N ASN A 891 8.08 -7.49 41.95
CA ASN A 891 8.12 -8.37 43.11
C ASN A 891 9.00 -9.61 42.92
N ALA A 892 9.87 -9.58 41.91
CA ALA A 892 10.87 -10.61 41.65
C ALA A 892 12.13 -10.04 40.98
N LYS A 893 13.20 -10.81 40.99
CA LYS A 893 14.40 -10.55 40.20
C LYS A 893 14.88 -11.82 39.54
N SER A 894 15.59 -11.70 38.44
CA SER A 894 16.17 -12.83 37.70
C SER A 894 17.70 -12.68 37.58
N GLU A 895 18.39 -13.82 37.47
CA GLU A 895 19.79 -13.93 37.09
C GLU A 895 19.92 -15.19 36.21
N GLY A 896 20.12 -15.01 34.91
CA GLY A 896 20.06 -16.09 33.93
C GLY A 896 18.72 -16.81 33.96
N ASN A 897 18.73 -18.11 34.22
CA ASN A 897 17.53 -18.96 34.32
C ASN A 897 16.99 -19.09 35.78
N MET A 898 17.54 -18.34 36.72
CA MET A 898 17.07 -18.30 38.11
C MET A 898 16.11 -17.15 38.33
N ILE A 899 14.95 -17.42 38.94
CA ILE A 899 14.04 -16.42 39.45
C ILE A 899 13.96 -16.45 40.97
N THR A 900 13.95 -15.27 41.57
CA THR A 900 13.83 -15.08 43.01
C THR A 900 12.68 -14.15 43.33
N ARG A 901 11.71 -14.60 44.15
CA ARG A 901 10.66 -13.73 44.67
C ARG A 901 11.25 -12.73 45.68
N THR A 902 10.93 -11.46 45.54
CA THR A 902 11.41 -10.41 46.46
C THR A 902 10.27 -9.80 47.30
N ASP A 903 9.01 -9.94 46.87
CA ASP A 903 7.86 -9.40 47.57
C ASP A 903 6.61 -10.21 47.21
N ASP A 904 5.50 -9.96 47.96
CA ASP A 904 4.21 -10.62 47.72
C ASP A 904 3.53 -10.15 46.40
N GLY A 905 2.61 -10.97 45.92
CA GLY A 905 1.85 -10.71 44.70
C GLY A 905 2.19 -11.64 43.52
N THR A 906 1.41 -11.63 42.50
CA THR A 906 1.67 -12.43 41.30
C THR A 906 2.90 -11.89 40.55
N ILE A 907 3.83 -12.78 40.25
CA ILE A 907 5.02 -12.46 39.44
C ILE A 907 4.66 -12.74 37.98
N TYR A 908 4.98 -11.80 37.10
CA TYR A 908 4.85 -11.94 35.65
C TYR A 908 6.23 -11.98 35.02
N ILE A 909 6.48 -12.99 34.21
CA ILE A 909 7.74 -13.15 33.49
C ILE A 909 7.55 -13.57 32.05
N VAL A 910 8.59 -13.37 31.24
CA VAL A 910 8.78 -13.97 29.92
C VAL A 910 10.08 -14.75 29.91
N ILE A 911 10.05 -15.96 29.40
CA ILE A 911 11.27 -16.77 29.21
C ILE A 911 11.77 -16.53 27.77
N LYS A 912 13.07 -16.24 27.66
CA LYS A 912 13.77 -15.96 26.43
C LYS A 912 14.87 -17.01 26.20
N HIS A 913 15.01 -17.48 24.95
CA HIS A 913 16.07 -18.38 24.54
C HIS A 913 16.67 -17.98 23.20
N LYS A 914 18.00 -18.04 23.09
CA LYS A 914 18.72 -17.77 21.86
C LYS A 914 18.77 -19.02 20.99
N THR A 915 18.30 -18.93 19.76
CA THR A 915 18.35 -20.01 18.78
C THR A 915 19.03 -19.56 17.50
N THR A 916 19.55 -20.50 16.72
CA THR A 916 20.12 -20.25 15.41
C THR A 916 19.22 -20.87 14.35
N TRP A 917 18.73 -20.05 13.42
CA TRP A 917 18.06 -20.53 12.23
C TRP A 917 19.07 -20.84 11.16
N ASN A 918 18.99 -22.04 10.58
CA ASN A 918 19.90 -22.53 9.56
C ASN A 918 19.21 -22.64 8.22
N PHE A 919 19.86 -22.10 7.20
CA PHE A 919 19.39 -22.12 5.81
C PHE A 919 20.50 -22.66 4.90
N GLY A 920 20.86 -23.90 5.06
CA GLY A 920 21.98 -24.52 4.33
C GLY A 920 23.34 -23.96 4.80
N SER A 921 23.97 -23.10 4.00
CA SER A 921 25.28 -22.51 4.33
C SER A 921 25.18 -21.18 5.10
N SER A 922 23.98 -20.64 5.27
CA SER A 922 23.73 -19.36 5.95
C SER A 922 22.97 -19.59 7.25
N SER A 923 23.21 -18.72 8.23
CA SER A 923 22.50 -18.79 9.50
C SER A 923 22.27 -17.40 10.09
N THR A 924 21.24 -17.28 10.92
CA THR A 924 20.91 -16.06 11.67
C THR A 924 20.45 -16.42 13.07
N ASN A 925 20.83 -15.63 14.06
CA ASN A 925 20.43 -15.84 15.43
C ASN A 925 19.14 -15.09 15.77
N PHE A 926 18.24 -15.77 16.46
CA PHE A 926 17.01 -15.20 16.99
C PHE A 926 16.88 -15.44 18.49
N TYR A 927 16.25 -14.49 19.17
CA TYR A 927 15.60 -14.75 20.44
C TYR A 927 14.16 -15.18 20.19
N ILE A 928 13.77 -16.30 20.79
CA ILE A 928 12.40 -16.79 20.85
C ILE A 928 11.87 -16.68 22.26
N TYR A 929 10.58 -16.54 22.43
CA TYR A 929 9.94 -16.18 23.68
C TYR A 929 8.83 -17.16 24.04
N SER A 930 8.57 -17.32 25.33
CA SER A 930 7.34 -17.90 25.87
C SER A 930 6.20 -16.89 25.80
N ASP A 931 5.00 -17.35 26.00
CA ASP A 931 3.90 -16.51 26.46
C ASP A 931 4.22 -15.97 27.86
N ILE A 932 3.45 -15.00 28.36
CA ILE A 932 3.61 -14.49 29.71
C ILE A 932 3.31 -15.62 30.71
N VAL A 933 4.21 -15.83 31.63
CA VAL A 933 4.10 -16.84 32.71
C VAL A 933 3.75 -16.15 34.01
N GLU A 934 2.67 -16.60 34.64
CA GLU A 934 2.25 -16.16 35.99
C GLU A 934 2.77 -17.11 37.05
N ILE A 935 3.47 -16.57 38.07
CA ILE A 935 3.99 -17.31 39.21
C ILE A 935 3.34 -16.78 40.48
N ASN A 936 2.69 -17.66 41.23
CA ASN A 936 1.95 -17.32 42.44
C ASN A 936 2.79 -17.52 43.73
#